data_cf32b691b7c9a5f70f46b6c6d022c164
#
_entry.id   cf32b691b7c9a5f70f46b6c6d022c164
#
_cell.length_a   1.000
_cell.length_b   1.000
_cell.length_c   1.000
_cell.angle_alpha   90.00
_cell.angle_beta   90.00
_cell.angle_gamma   90.00
#
_symmetry.space_group_name_H-M   'P 1'
#
loop_
_entity.id
_entity.type
_entity.pdbx_description
1 polymer ?
#
loop_
_entity_poly.entity_id
_entity_poly.type
_entity_poly.pdbx_seq_one_letter_code
_entity_poly.pdbx_strand_id
1 'polypeptide(L)'
;MSDYIEIKGARVNNLKNVDVKIPRGKLVVIAGVSGSGKSSLAFDTLYAEGQRRYVESLSSYARQFLGRMNKPECDYIKGLPPAIAIEQRVISRNPRSTVGTTTEIYEYLRLLFARIGRTYSPISGQEVKKHSTEDIIACTHQYAQGTRYVVMAPIHIAEGRTIEQQLKLYLQNGYARIAVSGNIVRIDDYLADSSSLNPQPSDLYLVIDRLSVDDAKDVVSRLVDSAETAFYEGGGECRLMFLPSNISYDFSMRFEADGMTFEEPSDNLFSFNSPVGACPECQGFGKIMGIDEHLVIPNTTLSVYDGCVVCWHGEKMKMWKEEFCRRALQDDFPIFEPYYNLTQKQKDQLWHGLPSDKGRAKDDRVSIDAFFQMVKDNQYKIQYRVMLSRYRGKTTCPKCHGTRLKPEANYVKIGGRSISDLVEMPIVRLKQWFDQVELTEQEQQIGKRLLTEINSRLQFLLDVGLGYLTLNRMSNSLSGGESQRINLTTSLGSSLVGSLYILDEPSIGLHSRDTDRLIKVLKELRDIGNTVVIVEHDEEIMRAADYLIDVGPDAGRLGGEIVFEGAVSDGSTIKHKDNDRSYTVRYLNHEDVIPVPTSHRPWNRKIIIKGARMNNLKGIDVEIPLNVMTVVTGVSGSGKSSLIKGILYPALKRHLGGVCDAPGEYMGLDGDYLAVKHVEFVDQNPIGKSSRSNPATYVKAYDAIRDLFADQPLSKQMGFSSQYFSFNADGGRCDECKGAGVITVEMQFMADLVLQCEACHGKRFKHDILDVKFQGKNVDDILNMTISEAIQFFTEHKQKTIVSRLQPLEDVGLGYIKMGQSSSTLSGGENQRVKLAYFIGQEKQEPTLFIFDEPTTGLHFHDIQRLLDAFNALIARGHSILIIEHNMEIIKCADHVIDMGPDGGDRGGQLVACGTPEEIAANPNSLTGKFLKDKLTEHVQG
;
A
#
# COMPACT_ATOMS: atom_id res chain seq x y z
N MET A 1 28.66 14.66 26.54
CA MET A 1 27.47 15.09 25.76
C MET A 1 26.37 15.35 26.75
N SER A 2 25.46 16.31 26.53
CA SER A 2 24.33 16.54 27.45
C SER A 2 23.43 15.29 27.51
N ASP A 3 23.03 14.87 28.69
CA ASP A 3 22.12 13.71 28.88
C ASP A 3 20.67 14.02 28.47
N TYR A 4 20.39 15.26 28.19
CA TYR A 4 19.06 15.78 27.83
C TYR A 4 19.09 16.65 26.57
N ILE A 5 18.01 16.63 25.84
CA ILE A 5 17.63 17.65 24.87
C ILE A 5 16.82 18.69 25.65
N GLU A 6 17.31 19.92 25.71
CA GLU A 6 16.67 21.00 26.47
C GLU A 6 16.00 21.97 25.51
N ILE A 7 14.68 22.11 25.60
CA ILE A 7 13.88 23.08 24.89
C ILE A 7 13.51 24.17 25.87
N LYS A 8 13.75 25.44 25.51
CA LYS A 8 13.45 26.62 26.36
C LYS A 8 12.57 27.60 25.60
N GLY A 9 11.46 27.96 26.25
CA GLY A 9 10.60 29.02 25.78
C GLY A 9 9.88 28.71 24.45
N ALA A 10 9.40 27.48 24.25
CA ALA A 10 8.67 27.12 23.02
C ALA A 10 7.30 27.83 22.98
N ARG A 11 7.03 28.53 21.84
CA ARG A 11 5.81 29.35 21.64
C ARG A 11 5.12 29.07 20.31
N VAL A 12 5.49 27.98 19.65
CA VAL A 12 4.93 27.61 18.34
C VAL A 12 3.45 27.25 18.49
N ASN A 13 2.60 27.78 17.63
CA ASN A 13 1.16 27.57 17.60
C ASN A 13 0.48 27.92 18.95
N ASN A 14 -0.01 26.92 19.68
CA ASN A 14 -0.70 27.12 20.97
C ASN A 14 0.21 26.92 22.19
N LEU A 15 1.50 26.64 22.02
CA LEU A 15 2.42 26.44 23.14
C LEU A 15 2.63 27.77 23.91
N LYS A 16 2.54 27.69 25.25
CA LYS A 16 2.59 28.83 26.17
C LYS A 16 3.95 29.00 26.83
N ASN A 17 4.98 29.31 26.05
CA ASN A 17 6.35 29.54 26.55
C ASN A 17 6.89 28.34 27.35
N VAL A 18 6.81 27.15 26.73
CA VAL A 18 7.05 25.87 27.37
C VAL A 18 8.54 25.58 27.50
N ASP A 19 8.95 25.09 28.67
CA ASP A 19 10.28 24.54 28.95
C ASP A 19 10.18 23.03 29.13
N VAL A 20 10.99 22.25 28.40
CA VAL A 20 10.97 20.78 28.44
C VAL A 20 12.38 20.19 28.39
N LYS A 21 12.60 19.09 29.14
CA LYS A 21 13.83 18.31 29.14
C LYS A 21 13.56 16.87 28.70
N ILE A 22 13.98 16.54 27.51
CA ILE A 22 13.80 15.20 26.93
C ILE A 22 15.06 14.37 27.20
N PRO A 23 15.00 13.25 27.96
CA PRO A 23 16.15 12.40 28.19
C PRO A 23 16.62 11.71 26.91
N ARG A 24 17.94 11.68 26.68
CA ARG A 24 18.54 11.01 25.51
C ARG A 24 18.67 9.50 25.74
N GLY A 25 18.63 8.73 24.65
CA GLY A 25 18.74 7.27 24.72
C GLY A 25 17.54 6.61 25.40
N LYS A 26 16.37 7.26 25.38
CA LYS A 26 15.14 6.80 26.01
C LYS A 26 13.97 6.78 25.02
N LEU A 27 12.98 5.96 25.35
CA LEU A 27 11.68 5.97 24.71
C LEU A 27 10.80 6.98 25.45
N VAL A 28 10.51 8.10 24.79
CA VAL A 28 9.76 9.22 25.35
C VAL A 28 8.42 9.34 24.63
N VAL A 29 7.33 9.35 25.37
CA VAL A 29 6.00 9.58 24.81
C VAL A 29 5.54 11.00 25.14
N ILE A 30 5.05 11.71 24.12
CA ILE A 30 4.37 13.00 24.26
C ILE A 30 2.88 12.71 24.13
N ALA A 31 2.16 12.81 25.25
CA ALA A 31 0.73 12.56 25.36
C ALA A 31 -0.07 13.86 25.56
N GLY A 32 -1.39 13.74 25.67
CA GLY A 32 -2.32 14.83 25.96
C GLY A 32 -3.58 14.79 25.12
N VAL A 33 -4.56 15.63 25.42
CA VAL A 33 -5.82 15.70 24.67
C VAL A 33 -5.59 16.15 23.21
N SER A 34 -6.57 15.85 22.35
CA SER A 34 -6.51 16.26 20.95
C SER A 34 -6.45 17.80 20.85
N GLY A 35 -5.51 18.36 20.07
CA GLY A 35 -5.33 19.81 19.94
C GLY A 35 -4.60 20.50 21.10
N SER A 36 -4.03 19.77 22.07
CA SER A 36 -3.29 20.35 23.20
C SER A 36 -1.93 20.96 22.84
N GLY A 37 -1.34 20.61 21.68
CA GLY A 37 -0.04 21.13 21.25
C GLY A 37 1.08 20.08 21.15
N LYS A 38 0.77 18.78 21.24
CA LYS A 38 1.73 17.67 21.11
C LYS A 38 2.56 17.73 19.83
N SER A 39 1.88 17.82 18.69
CA SER A 39 2.54 17.90 17.38
C SER A 39 3.31 19.20 17.22
N SER A 40 2.84 20.30 17.82
CA SER A 40 3.55 21.57 17.85
C SER A 40 4.88 21.47 18.60
N LEU A 41 4.93 20.69 19.69
CA LEU A 41 6.17 20.44 20.43
C LEU A 41 7.09 19.47 19.67
N ALA A 42 6.56 18.33 19.18
CA ALA A 42 7.35 17.27 18.57
C ALA A 42 7.83 17.64 17.15
N PHE A 43 6.90 18.09 16.30
CA PHE A 43 7.19 18.31 14.87
C PHE A 43 7.52 19.77 14.57
N ASP A 44 6.66 20.72 14.96
CA ASP A 44 6.85 22.12 14.59
C ASP A 44 7.97 22.81 15.41
N THR A 45 8.39 22.22 16.54
CA THR A 45 9.48 22.75 17.37
C THR A 45 10.73 21.87 17.28
N LEU A 46 10.67 20.63 17.75
CA LEU A 46 11.84 19.75 17.90
C LEU A 46 12.37 19.27 16.55
N TYR A 47 11.51 18.69 15.71
CA TYR A 47 11.91 18.22 14.38
C TYR A 47 12.28 19.38 13.45
N ALA A 48 11.48 20.43 13.42
CA ALA A 48 11.74 21.61 12.57
C ALA A 48 13.12 22.23 12.83
N GLU A 49 13.56 22.32 14.09
CA GLU A 49 14.89 22.80 14.42
C GLU A 49 15.98 21.78 14.02
N GLY A 50 15.73 20.48 14.18
CA GLY A 50 16.65 19.43 13.72
C GLY A 50 16.86 19.48 12.21
N GLN A 51 15.78 19.62 11.45
CA GLN A 51 15.79 19.74 10.00
C GLN A 51 16.50 21.05 9.56
N ARG A 52 16.20 22.16 10.22
CA ARG A 52 16.84 23.44 9.95
C ARG A 52 18.37 23.36 10.11
N ARG A 53 18.85 22.77 11.20
CA ARG A 53 20.30 22.58 11.45
C ARG A 53 20.95 21.66 10.43
N TYR A 54 20.24 20.60 10.02
CA TYR A 54 20.71 19.70 8.97
C TYR A 54 20.85 20.44 7.64
N VAL A 55 19.83 21.20 7.21
CA VAL A 55 19.89 22.00 5.98
C VAL A 55 20.98 23.07 6.03
N GLU A 56 21.20 23.70 7.19
CA GLU A 56 22.29 24.67 7.37
C GLU A 56 23.68 24.04 7.27
N SER A 57 23.81 22.76 7.57
CA SER A 57 25.08 22.03 7.43
C SER A 57 25.41 21.65 5.98
N LEU A 58 24.43 21.73 5.06
CA LEU A 58 24.64 21.41 3.65
C LEU A 58 25.38 22.51 2.89
N SER A 59 25.87 22.17 1.69
CA SER A 59 26.56 23.13 0.82
C SER A 59 25.67 24.32 0.47
N SER A 60 26.29 25.46 0.13
CA SER A 60 25.55 26.67 -0.29
C SER A 60 24.66 26.42 -1.50
N TYR A 61 25.08 25.55 -2.41
CA TYR A 61 24.31 25.12 -3.57
C TYR A 61 23.04 24.36 -3.16
N ALA A 62 23.16 23.37 -2.29
CA ALA A 62 22.00 22.60 -1.81
C ALA A 62 21.00 23.49 -1.04
N ARG A 63 21.49 24.44 -0.22
CA ARG A 63 20.66 25.41 0.50
C ARG A 63 19.86 26.34 -0.42
N GLN A 64 20.38 26.65 -1.61
CA GLN A 64 19.72 27.51 -2.57
C GLN A 64 18.46 26.83 -3.16
N PHE A 65 18.48 25.50 -3.29
CA PHE A 65 17.32 24.72 -3.75
C PHE A 65 16.30 24.43 -2.63
N LEU A 66 16.79 24.20 -1.40
CA LEU A 66 15.93 23.84 -0.25
C LEU A 66 15.24 25.07 0.38
N GLY A 67 15.68 26.29 0.03
CA GLY A 67 15.16 27.53 0.64
C GLY A 67 15.66 27.76 2.07
N ARG A 68 15.29 28.91 2.65
CA ARG A 68 15.54 29.20 4.07
C ARG A 68 14.41 28.63 4.92
N MET A 69 14.75 27.72 5.83
CA MET A 69 13.82 27.24 6.84
C MET A 69 13.73 28.25 7.98
N ASN A 70 12.52 28.59 8.40
CA ASN A 70 12.31 29.47 9.53
C ASN A 70 12.72 28.77 10.84
N LYS A 71 13.35 29.53 11.74
CA LYS A 71 13.61 29.03 13.08
C LYS A 71 12.28 28.91 13.83
N PRO A 72 12.00 27.79 14.52
CA PRO A 72 10.82 27.69 15.36
C PRO A 72 10.86 28.77 16.47
N GLU A 73 9.67 29.24 16.85
CA GLU A 73 9.53 30.27 17.90
C GLU A 73 9.86 29.69 19.27
N CYS A 74 11.14 29.68 19.60
CA CYS A 74 11.69 29.27 20.90
C CYS A 74 12.94 30.08 21.23
N ASP A 75 13.30 30.14 22.52
CA ASP A 75 14.51 30.81 22.95
C ASP A 75 15.74 30.06 22.49
N TYR A 76 15.84 28.77 22.83
CA TYR A 76 16.89 27.86 22.33
C TYR A 76 16.49 26.39 22.45
N ILE A 77 17.17 25.53 21.66
CA ILE A 77 17.16 24.07 21.79
C ILE A 77 18.61 23.59 21.85
N LYS A 78 19.01 22.95 22.97
CA LYS A 78 20.35 22.39 23.19
C LYS A 78 20.34 20.86 23.21
N GLY A 79 21.47 20.24 22.88
CA GLY A 79 21.64 18.79 22.94
C GLY A 79 20.91 18.01 21.85
N LEU A 80 20.40 18.66 20.80
CA LEU A 80 19.63 18.05 19.71
C LEU A 80 20.55 17.24 18.78
N PRO A 81 20.36 15.92 18.64
CA PRO A 81 21.05 15.11 17.63
C PRO A 81 20.38 15.23 16.25
N PRO A 82 20.94 14.59 15.20
CA PRO A 82 20.25 14.49 13.90
C PRO A 82 18.87 13.91 14.08
N ALA A 83 17.85 14.59 13.53
CA ALA A 83 16.45 14.24 13.72
C ALA A 83 15.84 13.62 12.46
N ILE A 84 15.11 12.52 12.63
CA ILE A 84 14.37 11.79 11.58
C ILE A 84 12.90 11.76 12.01
N ALA A 85 12.01 12.25 11.17
CA ALA A 85 10.57 12.14 11.40
C ALA A 85 9.95 11.04 10.57
N ILE A 86 9.02 10.30 11.15
CA ILE A 86 8.24 9.24 10.51
C ILE A 86 6.76 9.62 10.65
N GLU A 87 6.24 10.28 9.62
CA GLU A 87 4.85 10.74 9.55
C GLU A 87 3.96 9.72 8.84
N GLN A 88 2.65 9.86 9.00
CA GLN A 88 1.64 9.00 8.37
C GLN A 88 1.39 9.28 6.88
N ARG A 89 2.02 10.30 6.33
CA ARG A 89 1.76 10.69 4.94
C ARG A 89 2.29 9.64 3.98
N VAL A 90 1.48 9.23 3.01
CA VAL A 90 1.91 8.38 1.89
C VAL A 90 2.94 9.17 1.08
N ILE A 91 4.21 8.78 1.20
CA ILE A 91 5.35 9.54 0.69
C ILE A 91 5.45 9.49 -0.84
N SER A 92 4.88 8.49 -1.49
CA SER A 92 5.08 8.30 -2.93
C SER A 92 3.79 8.31 -3.72
N ARG A 93 3.62 9.35 -4.56
CA ARG A 93 2.63 9.37 -5.65
C ARG A 93 3.14 8.62 -6.89
N ASN A 94 4.36 8.09 -6.87
CA ASN A 94 4.94 7.38 -7.99
C ASN A 94 4.20 6.06 -8.23
N PRO A 95 3.55 5.87 -9.38
CA PRO A 95 2.77 4.65 -9.67
C PRO A 95 3.65 3.40 -9.87
N ARG A 96 4.97 3.52 -9.88
CA ARG A 96 5.90 2.40 -9.94
C ARG A 96 6.45 1.97 -8.58
N SER A 97 6.25 2.77 -7.51
CA SER A 97 6.73 2.46 -6.18
C SER A 97 5.95 1.29 -5.57
N THR A 98 6.66 0.32 -5.03
CA THR A 98 6.11 -0.87 -4.36
C THR A 98 6.69 -1.03 -2.96
N VAL A 99 6.07 -1.90 -2.14
CA VAL A 99 6.63 -2.28 -0.84
C VAL A 99 8.09 -2.72 -0.98
N GLY A 100 8.39 -3.58 -1.97
CA GLY A 100 9.76 -4.06 -2.21
C GLY A 100 10.76 -2.96 -2.53
N THR A 101 10.38 -1.95 -3.33
CA THR A 101 11.27 -0.83 -3.65
C THR A 101 11.41 0.17 -2.49
N THR A 102 10.34 0.38 -1.73
CA THR A 102 10.37 1.29 -0.56
C THR A 102 11.21 0.72 0.58
N THR A 103 11.20 -0.61 0.76
CA THR A 103 12.00 -1.31 1.77
C THR A 103 13.40 -1.68 1.30
N GLU A 104 13.75 -1.34 0.06
CA GLU A 104 15.00 -1.70 -0.62
C GLU A 104 15.19 -3.23 -0.82
N ILE A 105 14.28 -4.09 -0.33
CA ILE A 105 14.39 -5.55 -0.49
C ILE A 105 14.46 -5.94 -1.97
N TYR A 106 13.71 -5.24 -2.82
CA TYR A 106 13.71 -5.52 -4.26
C TYR A 106 15.10 -5.27 -4.89
N GLU A 107 15.84 -4.26 -4.44
CA GLU A 107 17.18 -3.96 -4.92
C GLU A 107 18.17 -5.09 -4.57
N TYR A 108 18.08 -5.61 -3.34
CA TYR A 108 18.88 -6.77 -2.93
C TYR A 108 18.49 -8.05 -3.68
N LEU A 109 17.19 -8.25 -3.95
CA LEU A 109 16.72 -9.39 -4.76
C LEU A 109 17.28 -9.34 -6.18
N ARG A 110 17.24 -8.18 -6.84
CA ARG A 110 17.81 -8.00 -8.18
C ARG A 110 19.29 -8.41 -8.23
N LEU A 111 20.06 -7.91 -7.27
CA LEU A 111 21.49 -8.23 -7.15
C LEU A 111 21.72 -9.72 -6.87
N LEU A 112 20.86 -10.33 -6.04
CA LEU A 112 20.95 -11.76 -5.72
C LEU A 112 20.71 -12.60 -6.97
N PHE A 113 19.62 -12.31 -7.72
CA PHE A 113 19.30 -13.00 -8.97
C PHE A 113 20.35 -12.78 -10.06
N ALA A 114 20.98 -11.60 -10.13
CA ALA A 114 22.07 -11.33 -11.06
C ALA A 114 23.36 -12.13 -10.74
N ARG A 115 23.58 -12.50 -9.48
CA ARG A 115 24.83 -13.14 -9.04
C ARG A 115 24.76 -14.65 -8.91
N ILE A 116 23.61 -15.18 -8.42
CA ILE A 116 23.45 -16.63 -8.19
C ILE A 116 22.26 -17.24 -8.91
N GLY A 117 21.50 -16.43 -9.67
CA GLY A 117 20.38 -16.92 -10.45
C GLY A 117 20.82 -17.80 -11.62
N ARG A 118 20.13 -18.91 -11.83
CA ARG A 118 20.35 -19.84 -12.94
C ARG A 118 19.24 -19.72 -13.95
N THR A 119 19.59 -19.65 -15.23
CA THR A 119 18.62 -19.55 -16.32
C THR A 119 18.17 -20.95 -16.74
N TYR A 120 16.87 -21.10 -16.97
CA TYR A 120 16.27 -22.37 -17.43
C TYR A 120 15.48 -22.14 -18.72
N SER A 121 15.61 -23.07 -19.67
CA SER A 121 14.83 -23.01 -20.88
C SER A 121 13.34 -23.21 -20.59
N PRO A 122 12.45 -22.38 -21.12
CA PRO A 122 11.01 -22.53 -20.98
C PRO A 122 10.45 -23.74 -21.76
N ILE A 123 11.23 -24.30 -22.70
CA ILE A 123 10.83 -25.44 -23.56
C ILE A 123 11.20 -26.77 -22.89
N SER A 124 12.49 -27.00 -22.62
CA SER A 124 12.98 -28.25 -22.03
C SER A 124 13.05 -28.25 -20.51
N GLY A 125 13.05 -27.10 -19.86
CA GLY A 125 13.27 -26.95 -18.42
C GLY A 125 14.73 -27.20 -17.99
N GLN A 126 15.64 -27.38 -18.93
CA GLN A 126 17.07 -27.59 -18.63
C GLN A 126 17.76 -26.29 -18.31
N GLU A 127 18.82 -26.36 -17.48
CA GLU A 127 19.65 -25.22 -17.15
C GLU A 127 20.43 -24.74 -18.38
N VAL A 128 20.34 -23.46 -18.69
CA VAL A 128 21.10 -22.78 -19.75
C VAL A 128 22.35 -22.20 -19.13
N LYS A 129 23.49 -22.65 -19.56
CA LYS A 129 24.78 -22.12 -19.10
C LYS A 129 25.77 -22.03 -20.26
N LYS A 130 26.71 -21.11 -20.13
CA LYS A 130 27.89 -21.09 -20.97
C LYS A 130 28.83 -22.16 -20.49
N HIS A 131 29.26 -23.02 -21.38
CA HIS A 131 30.29 -23.98 -21.05
C HIS A 131 31.65 -23.31 -21.15
N SER A 132 32.51 -23.64 -20.21
CA SER A 132 33.94 -23.28 -20.19
C SER A 132 34.81 -24.45 -20.52
N THR A 133 36.10 -24.21 -20.72
CA THR A 133 37.07 -25.29 -20.84
C THR A 133 37.14 -26.18 -19.58
N GLU A 134 36.79 -25.61 -18.41
CA GLU A 134 36.68 -26.38 -17.15
C GLU A 134 35.56 -27.42 -17.20
N ASP A 135 34.41 -27.09 -17.83
CA ASP A 135 33.29 -28.04 -18.01
C ASP A 135 33.71 -29.20 -18.91
N ILE A 136 34.53 -28.91 -19.93
CA ILE A 136 35.08 -29.94 -20.83
C ILE A 136 36.04 -30.87 -20.07
N ILE A 137 36.92 -30.30 -19.22
CA ILE A 137 37.80 -31.07 -18.36
C ILE A 137 37.00 -31.96 -17.38
N ALA A 138 35.99 -31.37 -16.71
CA ALA A 138 35.11 -32.10 -15.80
C ALA A 138 34.36 -33.25 -16.49
N CYS A 139 33.98 -33.07 -17.77
CA CYS A 139 33.36 -34.15 -18.54
C CYS A 139 34.36 -35.30 -18.82
N THR A 140 35.62 -34.97 -19.16
CA THR A 140 36.62 -36.03 -19.39
C THR A 140 36.94 -36.82 -18.13
N HIS A 141 36.96 -36.21 -16.95
CA HIS A 141 37.18 -36.87 -15.67
C HIS A 141 36.07 -37.88 -15.25
N GLN A 142 34.93 -37.89 -15.94
CA GLN A 142 33.88 -38.89 -15.73
C GLN A 142 34.21 -40.26 -16.35
N TYR A 143 35.26 -40.35 -17.17
CA TYR A 143 35.67 -41.54 -17.86
C TYR A 143 36.97 -42.10 -17.31
N ALA A 144 37.18 -43.40 -17.48
CA ALA A 144 38.38 -44.09 -16.98
C ALA A 144 39.62 -43.55 -17.70
N GLN A 145 40.72 -43.50 -16.97
CA GLN A 145 42.05 -43.12 -17.48
C GLN A 145 42.42 -43.97 -18.70
N GLY A 146 42.93 -43.35 -19.75
CA GLY A 146 43.27 -43.99 -21.01
C GLY A 146 42.11 -44.09 -22.02
N THR A 147 40.87 -43.71 -21.65
CA THR A 147 39.76 -43.64 -22.61
C THR A 147 40.05 -42.62 -23.71
N ARG A 148 39.94 -43.03 -24.98
CA ARG A 148 40.21 -42.14 -26.13
C ARG A 148 39.00 -41.26 -26.41
N TYR A 149 39.23 -40.04 -26.73
CA TYR A 149 38.18 -39.08 -27.17
C TYR A 149 38.72 -38.11 -28.23
N VAL A 150 37.78 -37.51 -28.96
CA VAL A 150 38.08 -36.59 -30.05
C VAL A 150 37.44 -35.25 -29.74
N VAL A 151 38.20 -34.17 -29.85
CA VAL A 151 37.74 -32.80 -29.78
C VAL A 151 37.37 -32.35 -31.17
N MET A 152 36.15 -31.88 -31.37
CA MET A 152 35.61 -31.53 -32.67
C MET A 152 34.86 -30.17 -32.60
N ALA A 153 34.85 -29.48 -33.77
CA ALA A 153 34.08 -28.25 -33.94
C ALA A 153 33.03 -28.44 -35.07
N PRO A 154 31.79 -27.97 -34.89
CA PRO A 154 30.83 -27.99 -35.98
C PRO A 154 31.31 -27.13 -37.14
N ILE A 155 31.05 -27.59 -38.37
CA ILE A 155 31.48 -26.88 -39.57
C ILE A 155 30.36 -25.89 -39.96
N HIS A 156 30.66 -24.59 -39.83
CA HIS A 156 29.79 -23.53 -40.31
C HIS A 156 30.21 -23.07 -41.71
N ILE A 157 29.30 -23.12 -42.67
CA ILE A 157 29.55 -22.69 -44.03
C ILE A 157 29.15 -21.24 -44.17
N ALA A 158 30.10 -20.36 -44.47
CA ALA A 158 29.84 -18.96 -44.69
C ALA A 158 28.95 -18.73 -45.94
N GLU A 159 28.10 -17.67 -45.86
CA GLU A 159 27.22 -17.33 -47.01
C GLU A 159 28.02 -17.17 -48.31
N GLY A 160 27.56 -17.86 -49.35
CA GLY A 160 28.20 -17.86 -50.66
C GLY A 160 29.35 -18.84 -50.85
N ARG A 161 29.67 -19.72 -49.87
CA ARG A 161 30.67 -20.81 -50.04
C ARG A 161 29.99 -22.17 -50.15
N THR A 162 30.67 -23.07 -50.87
CA THR A 162 30.30 -24.50 -50.92
C THR A 162 31.03 -25.25 -49.86
N ILE A 163 30.51 -26.46 -49.47
CA ILE A 163 31.14 -27.37 -48.49
C ILE A 163 32.56 -27.71 -48.95
N GLU A 164 32.76 -27.97 -50.26
CA GLU A 164 34.09 -28.26 -50.80
C GLU A 164 35.07 -27.13 -50.63
N GLN A 165 34.64 -25.88 -50.87
CA GLN A 165 35.51 -24.74 -50.70
C GLN A 165 35.89 -24.53 -49.23
N GLN A 166 34.97 -24.77 -48.33
CA GLN A 166 35.23 -24.67 -46.89
C GLN A 166 36.22 -25.76 -46.42
N LEU A 167 36.03 -27.01 -46.84
CA LEU A 167 36.93 -28.10 -46.53
C LEU A 167 38.36 -27.92 -47.11
N LYS A 168 38.50 -27.37 -48.33
CA LYS A 168 39.78 -26.98 -48.90
C LYS A 168 40.48 -25.90 -48.07
N LEU A 169 39.74 -24.93 -47.52
CA LEU A 169 40.30 -23.92 -46.64
C LEU A 169 40.82 -24.55 -45.33
N TYR A 170 40.09 -25.49 -44.74
CA TYR A 170 40.55 -26.22 -43.54
C TYR A 170 41.82 -27.01 -43.82
N LEU A 171 41.96 -27.66 -45.00
CA LEU A 171 43.18 -28.31 -45.40
C LEU A 171 44.35 -27.32 -45.48
N GLN A 172 44.16 -26.12 -46.02
CA GLN A 172 45.17 -25.08 -46.10
C GLN A 172 45.60 -24.58 -44.72
N ASN A 173 44.66 -24.62 -43.75
CA ASN A 173 44.93 -24.24 -42.33
C ASN A 173 45.55 -25.40 -41.53
N GLY A 174 45.82 -26.56 -42.15
CA GLY A 174 46.49 -27.67 -41.51
C GLY A 174 45.57 -28.75 -40.88
N TYR A 175 44.27 -28.63 -41.00
CA TYR A 175 43.35 -29.65 -40.52
C TYR A 175 43.22 -30.79 -41.56
N ALA A 176 43.39 -32.02 -41.11
CA ALA A 176 43.44 -33.15 -42.03
C ALA A 176 42.20 -34.07 -41.98
N ARG A 177 41.31 -33.92 -40.97
CA ARG A 177 40.21 -34.84 -40.72
C ARG A 177 38.88 -34.15 -40.35
N ILE A 178 37.83 -34.79 -40.78
CA ILE A 178 36.46 -34.47 -40.37
C ILE A 178 35.74 -35.70 -39.81
N ALA A 179 34.73 -35.49 -39.02
CA ALA A 179 33.77 -36.51 -38.65
C ALA A 179 32.49 -36.32 -39.46
N VAL A 180 32.02 -37.37 -40.08
CA VAL A 180 30.80 -37.43 -40.89
C VAL A 180 29.90 -38.46 -40.27
N SER A 181 28.73 -38.04 -39.75
CA SER A 181 27.79 -38.94 -39.03
C SER A 181 28.49 -39.87 -38.01
N GLY A 182 29.45 -39.36 -37.27
CA GLY A 182 30.21 -40.10 -36.23
C GLY A 182 31.44 -40.88 -36.71
N ASN A 183 31.69 -40.94 -38.02
CA ASN A 183 32.85 -41.62 -38.57
C ASN A 183 33.94 -40.60 -38.91
N ILE A 184 35.17 -40.85 -38.50
CA ILE A 184 36.32 -39.98 -38.76
C ILE A 184 36.96 -40.35 -40.09
N VAL A 185 36.97 -39.41 -41.04
CA VAL A 185 37.52 -39.57 -42.38
C VAL A 185 38.54 -38.47 -42.65
N ARG A 186 39.49 -38.72 -43.60
CA ARG A 186 40.38 -37.64 -44.05
C ARG A 186 39.62 -36.71 -44.99
N ILE A 187 39.93 -35.44 -44.96
CA ILE A 187 39.30 -34.43 -45.84
C ILE A 187 39.63 -34.73 -47.29
N ASP A 188 40.87 -35.15 -47.58
CA ASP A 188 41.28 -35.50 -48.96
C ASP A 188 40.45 -36.67 -49.52
N ASP A 189 40.26 -37.72 -48.72
CA ASP A 189 39.46 -38.88 -49.10
C ASP A 189 37.98 -38.54 -49.32
N TYR A 190 37.43 -37.72 -48.42
CA TYR A 190 36.07 -37.22 -48.54
C TYR A 190 35.82 -36.37 -49.78
N LEU A 191 36.76 -35.49 -50.13
CA LEU A 191 36.69 -34.66 -51.32
C LEU A 191 36.86 -35.45 -52.63
N ALA A 192 37.53 -36.63 -52.58
CA ALA A 192 37.68 -37.52 -53.72
C ALA A 192 36.42 -38.37 -53.99
N ASP A 193 35.61 -38.65 -52.96
CA ASP A 193 34.47 -39.58 -53.03
C ASP A 193 33.10 -38.89 -52.80
N SER A 194 33.06 -37.57 -53.06
CA SER A 194 31.91 -36.71 -52.76
C SER A 194 30.62 -36.99 -53.55
N SER A 195 30.63 -38.00 -54.49
CA SER A 195 29.45 -38.37 -55.30
C SER A 195 28.43 -39.27 -54.55
N SER A 196 28.78 -39.87 -53.38
CA SER A 196 27.97 -40.88 -52.69
C SER A 196 27.41 -40.46 -51.31
N LEU A 197 27.85 -39.34 -50.75
CA LEU A 197 27.46 -38.86 -49.45
C LEU A 197 26.85 -37.45 -49.59
N ASN A 198 25.56 -37.30 -49.34
CA ASN A 198 24.85 -36.03 -49.25
C ASN A 198 24.49 -35.76 -47.78
N PRO A 199 25.47 -35.53 -46.87
CA PRO A 199 25.20 -35.28 -45.46
C PRO A 199 24.54 -33.93 -45.33
N GLN A 200 23.65 -33.81 -44.36
CA GLN A 200 23.16 -32.53 -43.93
C GLN A 200 24.36 -31.76 -43.35
N PRO A 201 24.46 -30.43 -43.54
CA PRO A 201 25.54 -29.62 -42.96
C PRO A 201 25.69 -29.80 -41.45
N SER A 202 24.60 -30.11 -40.75
CA SER A 202 24.54 -30.40 -39.30
C SER A 202 25.31 -31.62 -38.86
N ASP A 203 25.65 -32.54 -39.78
CA ASP A 203 26.31 -33.83 -39.46
C ASP A 203 27.82 -33.80 -39.71
N LEU A 204 28.40 -32.64 -40.02
CA LEU A 204 29.81 -32.44 -40.32
C LEU A 204 30.53 -31.75 -39.17
N TYR A 205 31.59 -32.34 -38.67
CA TYR A 205 32.44 -31.77 -37.62
C TYR A 205 33.92 -31.80 -38.05
N LEU A 206 34.60 -30.69 -37.82
CA LEU A 206 36.04 -30.57 -37.96
C LEU A 206 36.74 -31.28 -36.79
N VAL A 207 37.63 -32.21 -37.01
CA VAL A 207 38.41 -32.86 -35.96
C VAL A 207 39.60 -31.96 -35.63
N ILE A 208 39.61 -31.42 -34.39
CA ILE A 208 40.67 -30.55 -33.90
C ILE A 208 41.81 -31.36 -33.32
N ASP A 209 41.51 -32.29 -32.40
CA ASP A 209 42.52 -33.13 -31.73
C ASP A 209 41.96 -34.48 -31.31
N ARG A 210 42.86 -35.44 -31.07
CA ARG A 210 42.51 -36.77 -30.54
C ARG A 210 43.39 -37.05 -29.33
N LEU A 211 42.73 -37.16 -28.20
CA LEU A 211 43.36 -37.26 -26.88
C LEU A 211 42.93 -38.54 -26.16
N SER A 212 43.56 -38.83 -25.07
CA SER A 212 43.13 -39.85 -24.09
C SER A 212 43.00 -39.18 -22.72
N VAL A 213 42.05 -39.66 -21.91
CA VAL A 213 41.83 -39.18 -20.55
C VAL A 213 43.11 -39.44 -19.72
N ASP A 214 43.72 -38.36 -19.26
CA ASP A 214 44.88 -38.37 -18.38
C ASP A 214 44.92 -37.09 -17.55
N ASP A 215 45.30 -37.20 -16.29
CA ASP A 215 45.35 -36.10 -15.32
C ASP A 215 46.71 -35.35 -15.36
N ALA A 216 47.65 -35.77 -16.25
CA ALA A 216 48.94 -35.12 -16.42
C ALA A 216 48.75 -33.66 -16.90
N LYS A 217 49.45 -32.73 -16.27
CA LYS A 217 49.32 -31.29 -16.58
C LYS A 217 49.48 -30.97 -18.06
N ASP A 218 50.37 -31.63 -18.77
CA ASP A 218 50.61 -31.42 -20.17
C ASP A 218 49.42 -31.87 -21.03
N VAL A 219 48.73 -32.93 -20.66
CA VAL A 219 47.53 -33.42 -21.37
C VAL A 219 46.34 -32.50 -21.12
N VAL A 220 46.18 -32.06 -19.88
CA VAL A 220 45.11 -31.08 -19.53
C VAL A 220 45.33 -29.74 -20.25
N SER A 221 46.59 -29.25 -20.30
CA SER A 221 46.91 -28.01 -21.04
C SER A 221 46.59 -28.15 -22.53
N ARG A 222 46.97 -29.27 -23.13
CA ARG A 222 46.69 -29.58 -24.54
C ARG A 222 45.19 -29.71 -24.80
N LEU A 223 44.42 -30.28 -23.84
CA LEU A 223 42.94 -30.32 -23.94
C LEU A 223 42.34 -28.89 -23.94
N VAL A 224 42.83 -28.01 -23.07
CA VAL A 224 42.39 -26.60 -23.03
C VAL A 224 42.66 -25.88 -24.37
N ASP A 225 43.90 -26.00 -24.92
CA ASP A 225 44.28 -25.40 -26.19
C ASP A 225 43.42 -25.95 -27.35
N SER A 226 43.14 -27.25 -27.33
CA SER A 226 42.30 -27.91 -28.36
C SER A 226 40.84 -27.51 -28.24
N ALA A 227 40.34 -27.35 -27.00
CA ALA A 227 38.96 -26.90 -26.75
C ALA A 227 38.77 -25.44 -27.16
N GLU A 228 39.73 -24.54 -26.84
CA GLU A 228 39.70 -23.17 -27.29
C GLU A 228 39.71 -23.05 -28.82
N THR A 229 40.54 -23.87 -29.47
CA THR A 229 40.60 -23.96 -30.95
C THR A 229 39.25 -24.46 -31.50
N ALA A 230 38.66 -25.49 -30.85
CA ALA A 230 37.34 -26.00 -31.27
C ALA A 230 36.26 -24.96 -31.14
N PHE A 231 36.21 -24.19 -30.03
CA PHE A 231 35.26 -23.08 -29.84
C PHE A 231 35.47 -21.96 -30.89
N TYR A 232 36.72 -21.65 -31.21
CA TYR A 232 37.03 -20.63 -32.22
C TYR A 232 36.54 -21.06 -33.60
N GLU A 233 36.89 -22.28 -34.06
CA GLU A 233 36.53 -22.79 -35.39
C GLU A 233 35.01 -23.11 -35.47
N GLY A 234 34.41 -23.58 -34.36
CA GLY A 234 33.00 -23.91 -34.30
C GLY A 234 32.10 -22.70 -33.98
N GLY A 235 32.63 -21.47 -34.03
CA GLY A 235 31.82 -20.27 -33.74
C GLY A 235 31.22 -20.26 -32.35
N GLY A 236 31.90 -20.79 -31.33
CA GLY A 236 31.51 -20.89 -29.95
C GLY A 236 30.96 -22.27 -29.54
N GLU A 237 30.97 -23.24 -30.44
CA GLU A 237 30.52 -24.60 -30.18
C GLU A 237 31.66 -25.63 -30.26
N CYS A 238 31.65 -26.62 -29.39
CA CYS A 238 32.63 -27.71 -29.33
C CYS A 238 31.91 -29.02 -29.01
N ARG A 239 32.35 -30.11 -29.61
CA ARG A 239 31.85 -31.46 -29.34
C ARG A 239 32.98 -32.39 -28.90
N LEU A 240 32.79 -33.11 -27.81
CA LEU A 240 33.65 -34.26 -27.45
C LEU A 240 32.96 -35.55 -27.85
N MET A 241 33.71 -36.46 -28.50
CA MET A 241 33.21 -37.84 -28.83
C MET A 241 34.16 -38.84 -28.24
N PHE A 242 33.62 -39.73 -27.37
CA PHE A 242 34.38 -40.80 -26.74
C PHE A 242 34.37 -42.07 -27.56
N LEU A 243 35.54 -42.70 -27.72
CA LEU A 243 35.72 -43.90 -28.50
C LEU A 243 35.96 -45.11 -27.60
N PRO A 244 35.45 -46.32 -27.92
CA PRO A 244 34.73 -46.67 -29.14
C PRO A 244 33.20 -46.52 -29.09
N SER A 245 32.67 -45.99 -27.96
CA SER A 245 31.23 -45.93 -27.72
C SER A 245 30.48 -44.90 -28.59
N ASN A 246 31.20 -43.99 -29.25
CA ASN A 246 30.67 -42.85 -30.01
C ASN A 246 29.70 -41.96 -29.21
N ILE A 247 29.81 -41.99 -27.88
CA ILE A 247 29.01 -41.09 -27.01
C ILE A 247 29.58 -39.70 -27.20
N SER A 248 28.75 -38.71 -27.53
CA SER A 248 29.16 -37.34 -27.74
C SER A 248 28.48 -36.37 -26.78
N TYR A 249 29.22 -35.33 -26.39
CA TYR A 249 28.77 -34.23 -25.54
C TYR A 249 29.01 -32.90 -26.28
N ASP A 250 27.99 -32.09 -26.32
CA ASP A 250 28.05 -30.75 -26.92
C ASP A 250 28.28 -29.68 -25.87
N PHE A 251 29.18 -28.79 -26.14
CA PHE A 251 29.54 -27.64 -25.33
C PHE A 251 29.35 -26.36 -26.15
N SER A 252 28.78 -25.33 -25.57
CA SER A 252 28.61 -24.04 -26.23
C SER A 252 29.06 -22.91 -25.31
N MET A 253 29.83 -21.99 -25.83
CA MET A 253 30.15 -20.70 -25.18
C MET A 253 29.00 -19.70 -25.33
N ARG A 254 28.00 -20.00 -26.17
CA ARG A 254 26.84 -19.17 -26.37
C ARG A 254 25.81 -19.47 -25.29
N PHE A 255 25.08 -18.44 -24.85
CA PHE A 255 24.01 -18.58 -23.87
C PHE A 255 22.71 -18.93 -24.59
N GLU A 256 22.64 -20.16 -25.10
CA GLU A 256 21.58 -20.68 -25.98
C GLU A 256 21.16 -22.08 -25.55
N ALA A 257 19.85 -22.37 -25.68
CA ALA A 257 19.28 -23.69 -25.54
C ALA A 257 17.98 -23.80 -26.34
N ASP A 258 17.65 -25.01 -26.82
CA ASP A 258 16.42 -25.28 -27.58
C ASP A 258 16.17 -24.32 -28.78
N GLY A 259 17.23 -23.81 -29.39
CA GLY A 259 17.16 -22.85 -30.51
C GLY A 259 16.80 -21.43 -30.10
N MET A 260 16.83 -21.12 -28.81
CA MET A 260 16.60 -19.78 -28.26
C MET A 260 17.90 -19.22 -27.68
N THR A 261 18.15 -17.94 -27.95
CA THR A 261 19.23 -17.18 -27.31
C THR A 261 18.68 -16.51 -26.05
N PHE A 262 19.39 -16.63 -24.94
CA PHE A 262 18.99 -16.07 -23.65
C PHE A 262 19.85 -14.86 -23.29
N GLU A 263 19.31 -13.93 -22.51
CA GLU A 263 20.06 -12.82 -21.93
C GLU A 263 20.76 -13.31 -20.65
N GLU A 264 22.01 -12.90 -20.48
CA GLU A 264 22.74 -13.20 -19.23
C GLU A 264 22.10 -12.47 -18.04
N PRO A 265 21.99 -13.12 -16.89
CA PRO A 265 21.46 -12.48 -15.70
C PRO A 265 22.26 -11.22 -15.34
N SER A 266 21.61 -10.08 -15.34
CA SER A 266 22.16 -8.79 -14.93
C SER A 266 21.17 -8.07 -14.02
N ASP A 267 21.63 -7.14 -13.21
CA ASP A 267 20.74 -6.39 -12.32
C ASP A 267 19.69 -5.58 -13.09
N ASN A 268 20.03 -5.11 -14.30
CA ASN A 268 19.11 -4.39 -15.18
C ASN A 268 18.01 -5.28 -15.78
N LEU A 269 18.28 -6.58 -15.98
CA LEU A 269 17.28 -7.54 -16.44
C LEU A 269 16.11 -7.68 -15.45
N PHE A 270 16.39 -7.54 -14.16
CA PHE A 270 15.40 -7.62 -13.09
C PHE A 270 14.84 -6.26 -12.65
N SER A 271 15.15 -5.19 -13.36
CA SER A 271 14.65 -3.84 -13.05
C SER A 271 13.48 -3.46 -13.94
N PHE A 272 12.28 -3.35 -13.36
CA PHE A 272 11.12 -2.84 -14.10
C PHE A 272 11.19 -1.32 -14.36
N ASN A 273 12.18 -0.61 -13.82
CA ASN A 273 12.47 0.79 -14.10
C ASN A 273 13.50 0.96 -15.24
N SER A 274 14.18 -0.12 -15.63
CA SER A 274 15.12 -0.15 -16.75
C SER A 274 14.42 -0.60 -18.04
N PRO A 275 14.67 0.00 -19.19
CA PRO A 275 14.16 -0.48 -20.48
C PRO A 275 14.59 -1.93 -20.80
N VAL A 276 15.72 -2.38 -20.23
CA VAL A 276 16.23 -3.75 -20.41
C VAL A 276 15.34 -4.78 -19.75
N GLY A 277 14.85 -4.53 -18.52
CA GLY A 277 14.07 -5.49 -17.76
C GLY A 277 12.55 -5.23 -17.78
N ALA A 278 12.11 -4.02 -18.10
CA ALA A 278 10.71 -3.66 -18.12
C ALA A 278 9.91 -4.41 -19.19
N CYS A 279 8.71 -4.84 -18.86
CA CYS A 279 7.77 -5.38 -19.83
C CYS A 279 7.52 -4.35 -20.96
N PRO A 280 7.73 -4.70 -22.23
CA PRO A 280 7.63 -3.73 -23.34
C PRO A 280 6.20 -3.22 -23.55
N GLU A 281 5.17 -3.96 -23.13
CA GLU A 281 3.77 -3.57 -23.30
C GLU A 281 3.32 -2.57 -22.23
N CYS A 282 3.56 -2.85 -20.95
CA CYS A 282 3.16 -1.98 -19.84
C CYS A 282 4.29 -1.06 -19.35
N GLN A 283 5.48 -1.13 -19.93
CA GLN A 283 6.64 -0.31 -19.58
C GLN A 283 6.95 -0.30 -18.06
N GLY A 284 6.81 -1.45 -17.41
CA GLY A 284 7.07 -1.60 -15.98
C GLY A 284 5.93 -1.16 -15.05
N PHE A 285 4.77 -0.78 -15.57
CA PHE A 285 3.61 -0.42 -14.73
C PHE A 285 2.82 -1.64 -14.23
N GLY A 286 2.93 -2.81 -14.89
CA GLY A 286 2.18 -4.03 -14.57
C GLY A 286 0.71 -3.98 -14.98
N LYS A 287 0.21 -2.81 -15.35
CA LYS A 287 -1.18 -2.57 -15.76
C LYS A 287 -1.24 -1.77 -17.06
N ILE A 288 -2.27 -2.01 -17.85
CA ILE A 288 -2.59 -1.29 -19.08
C ILE A 288 -4.05 -0.81 -19.04
N MET A 289 -4.39 0.12 -19.93
CA MET A 289 -5.79 0.50 -20.13
C MET A 289 -6.46 -0.54 -21.03
N GLY A 290 -7.29 -1.38 -20.45
CA GLY A 290 -8.01 -2.47 -21.12
C GLY A 290 -9.48 -2.52 -20.75
N ILE A 291 -10.14 -3.61 -21.15
CA ILE A 291 -11.49 -3.94 -20.66
C ILE A 291 -11.33 -4.59 -19.30
N ASP A 292 -11.93 -3.99 -18.28
CA ASP A 292 -11.79 -4.43 -16.89
C ASP A 292 -12.80 -5.54 -16.59
N GLU A 293 -12.30 -6.72 -16.23
CA GLU A 293 -13.14 -7.89 -15.90
C GLU A 293 -14.14 -7.57 -14.78
N HIS A 294 -13.72 -6.84 -13.75
CA HIS A 294 -14.59 -6.47 -12.63
C HIS A 294 -15.69 -5.48 -13.03
N LEU A 295 -15.48 -4.69 -14.08
CA LEU A 295 -16.53 -3.82 -14.62
C LEU A 295 -17.50 -4.58 -15.53
N VAL A 296 -17.04 -5.65 -16.18
CA VAL A 296 -17.84 -6.51 -17.04
C VAL A 296 -18.64 -7.53 -16.22
N ILE A 297 -18.00 -8.12 -15.22
CA ILE A 297 -18.57 -9.14 -14.31
C ILE A 297 -18.36 -8.66 -12.86
N PRO A 298 -19.16 -7.70 -12.41
CA PRO A 298 -18.97 -7.11 -11.07
C PRO A 298 -19.45 -8.03 -9.93
N ASN A 299 -20.27 -9.01 -10.22
CA ASN A 299 -20.76 -10.00 -9.26
C ASN A 299 -20.54 -11.41 -9.79
N THR A 300 -19.49 -12.06 -9.29
CA THR A 300 -19.10 -13.41 -9.70
C THR A 300 -19.99 -14.51 -9.10
N THR A 301 -20.87 -14.17 -8.14
CA THR A 301 -21.83 -15.13 -7.59
C THR A 301 -23.02 -15.40 -8.51
N LEU A 302 -23.22 -14.56 -9.54
CA LEU A 302 -24.22 -14.77 -10.56
C LEU A 302 -23.71 -15.70 -11.63
N SER A 303 -24.62 -16.48 -12.20
CA SER A 303 -24.35 -17.30 -13.39
C SER A 303 -24.48 -16.46 -14.68
N VAL A 304 -24.06 -17.01 -15.82
CA VAL A 304 -24.26 -16.35 -17.11
C VAL A 304 -25.77 -16.20 -17.37
N TYR A 305 -26.57 -17.21 -17.00
CA TYR A 305 -28.03 -17.18 -17.12
C TYR A 305 -28.65 -16.09 -16.23
N ASP A 306 -28.16 -15.89 -15.01
CA ASP A 306 -28.63 -14.83 -14.11
C ASP A 306 -28.09 -13.44 -14.47
N GLY A 307 -27.22 -13.34 -15.48
CA GLY A 307 -26.73 -12.08 -16.01
C GLY A 307 -25.47 -11.55 -15.34
N CYS A 308 -24.51 -12.42 -15.03
CA CYS A 308 -23.19 -11.96 -14.50
C CYS A 308 -22.48 -10.99 -15.45
N VAL A 309 -22.69 -11.11 -16.76
CA VAL A 309 -22.08 -10.25 -17.80
C VAL A 309 -22.92 -8.99 -18.00
N VAL A 310 -22.57 -7.92 -17.31
CA VAL A 310 -23.36 -6.67 -17.27
C VAL A 310 -23.40 -5.93 -18.61
N CYS A 311 -22.38 -6.05 -19.44
CA CYS A 311 -22.36 -5.41 -20.77
C CYS A 311 -23.40 -6.00 -21.74
N TRP A 312 -23.94 -7.18 -21.46
CA TRP A 312 -25.04 -7.80 -22.21
C TRP A 312 -26.45 -7.43 -21.71
N HIS A 313 -26.54 -6.53 -20.68
CA HIS A 313 -27.80 -6.05 -20.18
C HIS A 313 -28.41 -4.97 -21.10
N GLY A 314 -29.74 -4.82 -21.03
CA GLY A 314 -30.51 -3.89 -21.83
C GLY A 314 -31.10 -4.51 -23.11
N GLU A 315 -32.21 -3.95 -23.58
CA GLU A 315 -33.02 -4.53 -24.66
C GLU A 315 -32.25 -4.92 -25.92
N LYS A 316 -31.31 -4.08 -26.37
CA LYS A 316 -30.52 -4.31 -27.59
C LYS A 316 -29.36 -5.28 -27.39
N MET A 317 -28.81 -5.39 -26.16
CA MET A 317 -27.62 -6.20 -25.90
C MET A 317 -27.94 -7.57 -25.31
N LYS A 318 -29.17 -7.75 -24.84
CA LYS A 318 -29.67 -9.03 -24.30
C LYS A 318 -29.54 -10.18 -25.30
N MET A 319 -29.63 -9.90 -26.59
CA MET A 319 -29.45 -10.90 -27.67
C MET A 319 -28.10 -11.61 -27.58
N TRP A 320 -27.03 -10.93 -27.08
CA TRP A 320 -25.70 -11.55 -26.90
C TRP A 320 -25.76 -12.65 -25.84
N LYS A 321 -26.40 -12.37 -24.71
CA LYS A 321 -26.63 -13.37 -23.65
C LYS A 321 -27.44 -14.54 -24.13
N GLU A 322 -28.59 -14.28 -24.82
CA GLU A 322 -29.48 -15.31 -25.31
C GLU A 322 -28.79 -16.23 -26.34
N GLU A 323 -28.04 -15.63 -27.27
CA GLU A 323 -27.30 -16.38 -28.26
C GLU A 323 -26.12 -17.15 -27.65
N PHE A 324 -25.37 -16.56 -26.67
CA PHE A 324 -24.35 -17.28 -25.95
C PHE A 324 -24.94 -18.51 -25.23
N CYS A 325 -26.01 -18.32 -24.46
CA CYS A 325 -26.64 -19.42 -23.72
C CYS A 325 -27.13 -20.52 -24.67
N ARG A 326 -27.67 -20.16 -25.84
CA ARG A 326 -28.11 -21.13 -26.85
C ARG A 326 -26.94 -21.97 -27.38
N ARG A 327 -25.80 -21.36 -27.67
CA ARG A 327 -24.60 -22.08 -28.18
C ARG A 327 -23.90 -22.86 -27.08
N ALA A 328 -23.86 -22.31 -25.87
CA ALA A 328 -23.24 -22.93 -24.71
C ALA A 328 -23.83 -24.33 -24.39
N LEU A 329 -25.11 -24.55 -24.67
CA LEU A 329 -25.75 -25.84 -24.51
C LEU A 329 -25.20 -26.93 -25.47
N GLN A 330 -24.62 -26.53 -26.62
CA GLN A 330 -24.02 -27.46 -27.58
C GLN A 330 -22.59 -27.86 -27.18
N ASP A 331 -21.94 -27.03 -26.36
CA ASP A 331 -20.53 -27.19 -25.89
C ASP A 331 -20.45 -27.66 -24.44
N ASP A 332 -21.54 -28.12 -23.83
CA ASP A 332 -21.66 -28.53 -22.42
C ASP A 332 -21.14 -27.45 -21.43
N PHE A 333 -21.33 -26.18 -21.78
CA PHE A 333 -20.94 -25.09 -20.90
C PHE A 333 -21.97 -24.87 -19.79
N PRO A 334 -21.58 -24.79 -18.49
CA PRO A 334 -22.53 -24.71 -17.37
C PRO A 334 -23.07 -23.30 -17.18
N ILE A 335 -24.10 -22.93 -17.96
CA ILE A 335 -24.70 -21.57 -17.94
C ILE A 335 -25.35 -21.16 -16.60
N PHE A 336 -25.74 -22.13 -15.76
CA PHE A 336 -26.36 -21.91 -14.45
C PHE A 336 -25.38 -21.87 -13.30
N GLU A 337 -24.10 -22.23 -13.55
CA GLU A 337 -23.09 -22.24 -12.52
C GLU A 337 -22.60 -20.81 -12.25
N PRO A 338 -22.44 -20.40 -10.97
CA PRO A 338 -21.85 -19.12 -10.62
C PRO A 338 -20.47 -18.92 -11.26
N TYR A 339 -20.18 -17.71 -11.72
CA TYR A 339 -18.92 -17.42 -12.43
C TYR A 339 -17.67 -17.81 -11.64
N TYR A 340 -17.67 -17.65 -10.29
CA TYR A 340 -16.52 -18.03 -9.45
C TYR A 340 -16.24 -19.54 -9.44
N ASN A 341 -17.25 -20.38 -9.68
CA ASN A 341 -17.12 -21.84 -9.75
C ASN A 341 -16.62 -22.34 -11.12
N LEU A 342 -16.68 -21.50 -12.15
CA LEU A 342 -16.20 -21.88 -13.48
C LEU A 342 -14.70 -22.15 -13.47
N THR A 343 -14.30 -23.22 -14.12
CA THR A 343 -12.90 -23.53 -14.38
C THR A 343 -12.27 -22.47 -15.28
N GLN A 344 -10.92 -22.32 -15.23
CA GLN A 344 -10.22 -21.35 -16.08
C GLN A 344 -10.56 -21.56 -17.57
N LYS A 345 -10.61 -22.80 -18.02
CA LYS A 345 -11.00 -23.16 -19.40
C LYS A 345 -12.42 -22.64 -19.75
N GLN A 346 -13.36 -22.74 -18.83
CA GLN A 346 -14.73 -22.24 -19.05
C GLN A 346 -14.77 -20.71 -19.03
N LYS A 347 -13.99 -20.06 -18.16
CA LYS A 347 -13.84 -18.60 -18.18
C LYS A 347 -13.24 -18.14 -19.52
N ASP A 348 -12.20 -18.81 -20.00
CA ASP A 348 -11.60 -18.52 -21.30
C ASP A 348 -12.61 -18.69 -22.46
N GLN A 349 -13.49 -19.69 -22.39
CA GLN A 349 -14.56 -19.87 -23.36
C GLN A 349 -15.57 -18.71 -23.35
N LEU A 350 -15.96 -18.22 -22.20
CA LEU A 350 -16.86 -17.07 -22.07
C LEU A 350 -16.21 -15.78 -22.61
N TRP A 351 -14.91 -15.59 -22.33
CA TRP A 351 -14.16 -14.41 -22.77
C TRP A 351 -13.78 -14.46 -24.25
N HIS A 352 -13.22 -15.55 -24.73
CA HIS A 352 -12.58 -15.65 -26.05
C HIS A 352 -13.40 -16.41 -27.09
N GLY A 353 -14.44 -17.14 -26.69
CA GLY A 353 -15.35 -17.87 -27.55
C GLY A 353 -15.43 -19.36 -27.30
N LEU A 354 -16.58 -19.93 -27.60
CA LEU A 354 -16.89 -21.34 -27.43
C LEU A 354 -16.18 -22.22 -28.47
N PRO A 355 -15.93 -23.51 -28.20
CA PRO A 355 -15.38 -24.46 -29.17
C PRO A 355 -16.15 -24.48 -30.47
N SER A 356 -17.49 -24.39 -30.43
CA SER A 356 -18.36 -24.33 -31.60
C SER A 356 -18.20 -23.08 -32.47
N ASP A 357 -17.51 -22.03 -31.94
CA ASP A 357 -17.18 -20.82 -32.70
C ASP A 357 -15.89 -20.94 -33.52
N LYS A 358 -15.12 -22.06 -33.38
CA LYS A 358 -13.91 -22.30 -34.15
C LYS A 358 -14.28 -22.49 -35.64
N GLY A 359 -13.70 -21.67 -36.49
CA GLY A 359 -13.95 -21.71 -37.94
C GLY A 359 -15.08 -20.78 -38.42
N ARG A 360 -15.81 -20.13 -37.52
CA ARG A 360 -16.82 -19.11 -37.88
C ARG A 360 -16.16 -17.79 -38.23
N ALA A 361 -16.82 -17.00 -39.05
CA ALA A 361 -16.41 -15.63 -39.34
C ALA A 361 -16.33 -14.81 -38.05
N LYS A 362 -15.46 -13.79 -38.02
CA LYS A 362 -15.21 -12.99 -36.82
C LYS A 362 -16.48 -12.34 -36.27
N ASP A 363 -17.38 -11.94 -37.17
CA ASP A 363 -18.64 -11.25 -36.87
C ASP A 363 -19.73 -12.21 -36.33
N ASP A 364 -19.57 -13.53 -36.52
CA ASP A 364 -20.50 -14.56 -36.07
C ASP A 364 -20.12 -15.17 -34.71
N ARG A 365 -19.04 -14.77 -34.11
CA ARG A 365 -18.62 -15.27 -32.79
C ARG A 365 -19.38 -14.57 -31.67
N VAL A 366 -19.71 -15.34 -30.64
CA VAL A 366 -20.41 -14.82 -29.45
C VAL A 366 -19.57 -15.03 -28.21
N SER A 367 -18.88 -13.98 -27.81
CA SER A 367 -18.04 -13.93 -26.59
C SER A 367 -17.96 -12.50 -26.08
N ILE A 368 -17.38 -12.32 -24.88
CA ILE A 368 -17.15 -10.97 -24.34
C ILE A 368 -16.19 -10.19 -25.25
N ASP A 369 -15.13 -10.81 -25.75
CA ASP A 369 -14.18 -10.18 -26.67
C ASP A 369 -14.83 -9.79 -28.01
N ALA A 370 -15.66 -10.67 -28.59
CA ALA A 370 -16.39 -10.37 -29.80
C ALA A 370 -17.37 -9.21 -29.61
N PHE A 371 -18.03 -9.14 -28.45
CA PHE A 371 -18.88 -8.01 -28.10
C PHE A 371 -18.09 -6.69 -28.05
N PHE A 372 -16.95 -6.65 -27.35
CA PHE A 372 -16.15 -5.44 -27.30
C PHE A 372 -15.46 -5.11 -28.63
N GLN A 373 -15.18 -6.10 -29.47
CA GLN A 373 -14.73 -5.84 -30.84
C GLN A 373 -15.82 -5.13 -31.65
N MET A 374 -17.07 -5.61 -31.60
CA MET A 374 -18.21 -4.94 -32.23
C MET A 374 -18.38 -3.51 -31.70
N VAL A 375 -18.22 -3.29 -30.39
CA VAL A 375 -18.26 -1.94 -29.78
C VAL A 375 -17.14 -1.05 -30.32
N LYS A 376 -15.91 -1.59 -30.47
CA LYS A 376 -14.76 -0.88 -31.04
C LYS A 376 -14.99 -0.51 -32.51
N ASP A 377 -15.52 -1.41 -33.32
CA ASP A 377 -15.77 -1.18 -34.74
C ASP A 377 -16.85 -0.10 -34.97
N ASN A 378 -17.74 0.07 -34.01
CA ASN A 378 -18.81 1.08 -34.03
C ASN A 378 -18.52 2.36 -33.22
N GLN A 379 -17.25 2.65 -32.86
CA GLN A 379 -16.87 3.83 -32.05
C GLN A 379 -17.21 5.19 -32.71
N TYR A 380 -17.49 5.24 -34.01
CA TYR A 380 -17.95 6.44 -34.67
C TYR A 380 -19.28 6.95 -34.10
N LYS A 381 -20.10 6.08 -33.46
CA LYS A 381 -21.33 6.45 -32.76
C LYS A 381 -21.05 6.77 -31.30
N ILE A 382 -21.55 7.91 -30.80
CA ILE A 382 -21.32 8.40 -29.42
C ILE A 382 -21.67 7.34 -28.35
N GLN A 383 -22.80 6.63 -28.53
CA GLN A 383 -23.27 5.61 -27.59
C GLN A 383 -22.25 4.47 -27.35
N TYR A 384 -21.54 4.02 -28.40
CA TYR A 384 -20.53 2.96 -28.26
C TYR A 384 -19.23 3.46 -27.66
N ARG A 385 -18.86 4.74 -27.88
CA ARG A 385 -17.73 5.38 -27.17
C ARG A 385 -18.00 5.48 -25.67
N VAL A 386 -19.20 5.90 -25.29
CA VAL A 386 -19.62 5.97 -23.88
C VAL A 386 -19.66 4.57 -23.27
N MET A 387 -20.18 3.58 -23.99
CA MET A 387 -20.20 2.18 -23.54
C MET A 387 -18.78 1.67 -23.32
N LEU A 388 -17.88 1.85 -24.27
CA LEU A 388 -16.49 1.40 -24.14
C LEU A 388 -15.78 2.08 -22.98
N SER A 389 -15.98 3.39 -22.77
CA SER A 389 -15.36 4.12 -21.64
C SER A 389 -15.84 3.63 -20.27
N ARG A 390 -17.10 3.14 -20.19
CA ARG A 390 -17.68 2.59 -18.95
C ARG A 390 -16.99 1.30 -18.49
N TYR A 391 -16.49 0.48 -19.44
CA TYR A 391 -15.87 -0.80 -19.15
C TYR A 391 -14.32 -0.77 -19.27
N ARG A 392 -13.77 0.38 -19.62
CA ARG A 392 -12.31 0.58 -19.59
C ARG A 392 -11.81 0.88 -18.19
N GLY A 393 -10.79 0.14 -17.80
CA GLY A 393 -10.11 0.30 -16.52
C GLY A 393 -8.63 -0.01 -16.63
N LYS A 394 -7.93 0.08 -15.51
CA LYS A 394 -6.54 -0.37 -15.38
C LYS A 394 -6.55 -1.89 -15.15
N THR A 395 -6.36 -2.65 -16.23
CA THR A 395 -6.30 -4.10 -16.18
C THR A 395 -4.86 -4.60 -16.03
N THR A 396 -4.72 -5.81 -15.51
CA THR A 396 -3.42 -6.48 -15.47
C THR A 396 -2.87 -6.64 -16.88
N CYS A 397 -1.60 -6.34 -17.08
CA CYS A 397 -0.96 -6.46 -18.39
C CYS A 397 -0.99 -7.92 -18.86
N PRO A 398 -1.49 -8.24 -20.06
CA PRO A 398 -1.60 -9.61 -20.54
C PRO A 398 -0.25 -10.26 -20.85
N LYS A 399 0.81 -9.46 -21.06
CA LYS A 399 2.13 -9.98 -21.38
C LYS A 399 2.93 -10.37 -20.13
N CYS A 400 2.92 -9.51 -19.10
CA CYS A 400 3.69 -9.76 -17.89
C CYS A 400 2.82 -10.25 -16.71
N HIS A 401 1.51 -10.35 -16.87
CA HIS A 401 0.57 -10.77 -15.82
C HIS A 401 0.75 -10.04 -14.48
N GLY A 402 1.12 -8.74 -14.54
CA GLY A 402 1.32 -7.90 -13.37
C GLY A 402 2.74 -7.90 -12.79
N THR A 403 3.63 -8.78 -13.24
CA THR A 403 5.01 -8.89 -12.74
C THR A 403 5.89 -7.70 -13.11
N ARG A 404 5.48 -6.88 -14.10
CA ARG A 404 6.18 -5.68 -14.61
C ARG A 404 7.45 -5.95 -15.40
N LEU A 405 8.02 -7.15 -15.27
CA LEU A 405 9.22 -7.59 -15.96
C LEU A 405 8.88 -8.23 -17.29
N LYS A 406 9.84 -8.27 -18.18
CA LYS A 406 9.73 -9.05 -19.40
C LYS A 406 9.83 -10.56 -19.08
N PRO A 407 9.23 -11.45 -19.92
CA PRO A 407 9.18 -12.88 -19.63
C PRO A 407 10.56 -13.52 -19.42
N GLU A 408 11.59 -13.03 -20.10
CA GLU A 408 12.98 -13.50 -20.04
C GLU A 408 13.57 -13.42 -18.62
N ALA A 409 13.18 -12.42 -17.84
CA ALA A 409 13.58 -12.29 -16.43
C ALA A 409 13.07 -13.47 -15.57
N ASN A 410 11.95 -14.08 -15.94
CA ASN A 410 11.34 -15.20 -15.19
C ASN A 410 11.96 -16.57 -15.53
N TYR A 411 12.80 -16.64 -16.56
CA TYR A 411 13.56 -17.85 -16.85
C TYR A 411 14.70 -18.06 -15.87
N VAL A 412 15.12 -16.99 -15.19
CA VAL A 412 16.15 -17.04 -14.15
C VAL A 412 15.50 -17.42 -12.81
N LYS A 413 16.02 -18.44 -12.17
CA LYS A 413 15.47 -18.99 -10.92
C LYS A 413 16.54 -19.19 -9.86
N ILE A 414 16.13 -19.06 -8.60
CA ILE A 414 16.89 -19.48 -7.41
C ILE A 414 15.99 -20.45 -6.64
N GLY A 415 16.48 -21.63 -6.27
CA GLY A 415 15.66 -22.63 -5.58
C GLY A 415 14.34 -22.94 -6.31
N GLY A 416 14.37 -22.95 -7.67
CA GLY A 416 13.21 -23.23 -8.51
C GLY A 416 12.19 -22.10 -8.66
N ARG A 417 12.41 -20.92 -8.06
CA ARG A 417 11.52 -19.75 -8.09
C ARG A 417 12.12 -18.57 -8.85
N SER A 418 11.32 -17.90 -9.66
CA SER A 418 11.67 -16.64 -10.30
C SER A 418 11.55 -15.45 -9.32
N ILE A 419 12.14 -14.32 -9.66
CA ILE A 419 11.99 -13.09 -8.88
C ILE A 419 10.51 -12.65 -8.78
N SER A 420 9.74 -12.86 -9.85
CA SER A 420 8.31 -12.56 -9.88
C SER A 420 7.51 -13.42 -8.91
N ASP A 421 7.82 -14.74 -8.83
CA ASP A 421 7.18 -15.63 -7.86
C ASP A 421 7.44 -15.17 -6.43
N LEU A 422 8.67 -14.72 -6.13
CA LEU A 422 9.04 -14.27 -4.79
C LEU A 422 8.35 -12.97 -4.37
N VAL A 423 8.25 -12.01 -5.27
CA VAL A 423 7.64 -10.70 -4.92
C VAL A 423 6.11 -10.76 -4.80
N GLU A 424 5.48 -11.77 -5.37
CA GLU A 424 4.04 -12.02 -5.22
C GLU A 424 3.70 -12.81 -3.94
N MET A 425 4.68 -13.43 -3.29
CA MET A 425 4.46 -14.12 -2.04
C MET A 425 4.18 -13.13 -0.90
N PRO A 426 3.24 -13.46 0.03
CA PRO A 426 3.17 -12.78 1.32
C PRO A 426 4.51 -12.85 2.06
N ILE A 427 4.89 -11.76 2.73
CA ILE A 427 6.18 -11.62 3.42
C ILE A 427 6.44 -12.78 4.39
N VAL A 428 5.42 -13.29 5.09
CA VAL A 428 5.53 -14.47 5.96
C VAL A 428 6.05 -15.69 5.18
N ARG A 429 5.46 -15.97 4.00
CA ARG A 429 5.86 -17.11 3.17
C ARG A 429 7.22 -16.89 2.51
N LEU A 430 7.49 -15.65 2.11
CA LEU A 430 8.77 -15.27 1.52
C LEU A 430 9.91 -15.48 2.52
N LYS A 431 9.74 -15.08 3.79
CA LYS A 431 10.71 -15.33 4.85
C LYS A 431 10.94 -16.82 5.08
N GLN A 432 9.86 -17.62 5.18
CA GLN A 432 9.94 -19.08 5.31
C GLN A 432 10.69 -19.72 4.14
N TRP A 433 10.47 -19.24 2.91
CA TRP A 433 11.18 -19.73 1.74
C TRP A 433 12.68 -19.43 1.82
N PHE A 434 13.09 -18.23 2.23
CA PHE A 434 14.51 -17.88 2.43
C PHE A 434 15.17 -18.69 3.55
N ASP A 435 14.43 -19.08 4.58
CA ASP A 435 14.94 -19.94 5.66
C ASP A 435 15.11 -21.40 5.23
N GLN A 436 14.42 -21.86 4.19
CA GLN A 436 14.38 -23.24 3.73
C GLN A 436 15.09 -23.49 2.39
N VAL A 437 15.42 -22.43 1.64
CA VAL A 437 16.05 -22.58 0.33
C VAL A 437 17.43 -23.21 0.45
N GLU A 438 17.63 -24.30 -0.29
CA GLU A 438 18.93 -24.98 -0.38
C GLU A 438 19.80 -24.28 -1.43
N LEU A 439 20.93 -23.76 -1.01
CA LEU A 439 21.93 -23.11 -1.85
C LEU A 439 23.25 -23.85 -1.70
N THR A 440 24.01 -23.95 -2.77
CA THR A 440 25.38 -24.51 -2.73
C THR A 440 26.30 -23.63 -1.86
N GLU A 441 27.40 -24.20 -1.36
CA GLU A 441 28.38 -23.43 -0.57
C GLU A 441 28.89 -22.17 -1.30
N GLN A 442 29.10 -22.30 -2.61
CA GLN A 442 29.55 -21.20 -3.45
C GLN A 442 28.46 -20.09 -3.57
N GLU A 443 27.21 -20.46 -3.81
CA GLU A 443 26.08 -19.54 -3.86
C GLU A 443 25.87 -18.84 -2.52
N GLN A 444 26.02 -19.57 -1.41
CA GLN A 444 25.94 -19.01 -0.05
C GLN A 444 27.04 -17.97 0.20
N GLN A 445 28.29 -18.25 -0.21
CA GLN A 445 29.40 -17.31 -0.05
C GLN A 445 29.18 -16.04 -0.88
N ILE A 446 28.78 -16.19 -2.16
CA ILE A 446 28.51 -15.06 -3.06
C ILE A 446 27.34 -14.21 -2.54
N GLY A 447 26.25 -14.88 -2.12
CA GLY A 447 25.02 -14.24 -1.68
C GLY A 447 25.00 -13.79 -0.22
N LYS A 448 25.98 -14.15 0.61
CA LYS A 448 25.97 -14.01 2.07
C LYS A 448 25.47 -12.63 2.56
N ARG A 449 26.07 -11.56 2.08
CA ARG A 449 25.71 -10.20 2.50
C ARG A 449 24.28 -9.84 2.05
N LEU A 450 23.92 -10.19 0.83
CA LEU A 450 22.59 -9.90 0.27
C LEU A 450 21.51 -10.68 1.04
N LEU A 451 21.75 -11.96 1.32
CA LEU A 451 20.84 -12.82 2.10
C LEU A 451 20.65 -12.29 3.52
N THR A 452 21.73 -11.82 4.17
CA THR A 452 21.64 -11.21 5.51
C THR A 452 20.75 -9.97 5.49
N GLU A 453 20.96 -9.08 4.52
CA GLU A 453 20.17 -7.85 4.39
C GLU A 453 18.69 -8.13 4.07
N ILE A 454 18.42 -9.05 3.14
CA ILE A 454 17.04 -9.46 2.81
C ILE A 454 16.35 -10.04 4.05
N ASN A 455 17.00 -11.00 4.73
CA ASN A 455 16.43 -11.66 5.90
C ASN A 455 16.16 -10.71 7.05
N SER A 456 17.05 -9.76 7.31
CA SER A 456 16.89 -8.75 8.35
C SER A 456 15.70 -7.84 8.05
N ARG A 457 15.58 -7.32 6.83
CA ARG A 457 14.47 -6.46 6.43
C ARG A 457 13.12 -7.19 6.41
N LEU A 458 13.10 -8.45 5.96
CA LEU A 458 11.88 -9.28 6.03
C LEU A 458 11.46 -9.50 7.48
N GLN A 459 12.42 -9.75 8.39
CA GLN A 459 12.12 -9.90 9.81
C GLN A 459 11.53 -8.62 10.40
N PHE A 460 12.11 -7.46 10.13
CA PHE A 460 11.54 -6.17 10.58
C PHE A 460 10.10 -5.95 10.09
N LEU A 461 9.79 -6.32 8.83
CA LEU A 461 8.42 -6.23 8.33
C LEU A 461 7.46 -7.18 9.08
N LEU A 462 7.93 -8.36 9.49
CA LEU A 462 7.15 -9.28 10.31
C LEU A 462 6.93 -8.73 11.73
N ASP A 463 7.95 -8.15 12.31
CA ASP A 463 7.93 -7.59 13.67
C ASP A 463 6.97 -6.40 13.79
N VAL A 464 6.80 -5.61 12.73
CA VAL A 464 5.78 -4.54 12.68
C VAL A 464 4.40 -4.99 12.19
N GLY A 465 4.18 -6.31 12.06
CA GLY A 465 2.86 -6.86 11.72
C GLY A 465 2.46 -6.75 10.24
N LEU A 466 3.40 -6.55 9.31
CA LEU A 466 3.14 -6.40 7.86
C LEU A 466 3.32 -7.71 7.07
N GLY A 467 3.33 -8.85 7.73
CA GLY A 467 3.60 -10.16 7.13
C GLY A 467 2.60 -10.60 6.04
N TYR A 468 1.41 -10.02 6.01
CA TYR A 468 0.38 -10.30 5.01
C TYR A 468 0.59 -9.55 3.68
N LEU A 469 1.43 -8.53 3.65
CA LEU A 469 1.73 -7.78 2.43
C LEU A 469 2.60 -8.60 1.47
N THR A 470 2.56 -8.23 0.19
CA THR A 470 3.48 -8.72 -0.84
C THR A 470 4.45 -7.62 -1.24
N LEU A 471 5.66 -7.96 -1.68
CA LEU A 471 6.64 -6.97 -2.13
C LEU A 471 6.20 -6.23 -3.40
N ASN A 472 5.35 -6.84 -4.24
CA ASN A 472 4.81 -6.22 -5.45
C ASN A 472 3.63 -5.27 -5.18
N ARG A 473 3.11 -5.19 -3.95
CA ARG A 473 2.01 -4.27 -3.63
C ARG A 473 2.43 -2.82 -3.83
N MET A 474 1.57 -2.05 -4.48
CA MET A 474 1.81 -0.63 -4.80
C MET A 474 1.81 0.22 -3.53
N SER A 475 2.80 1.10 -3.37
CA SER A 475 2.91 2.00 -2.22
C SER A 475 1.69 2.94 -2.07
N ASN A 476 1.09 3.37 -3.18
CA ASN A 476 -0.10 4.23 -3.16
C ASN A 476 -1.41 3.50 -2.78
N SER A 477 -1.39 2.17 -2.63
CA SER A 477 -2.52 1.37 -2.17
C SER A 477 -2.45 1.04 -0.67
N LEU A 478 -1.41 1.49 0.01
CA LEU A 478 -1.20 1.28 1.43
C LEU A 478 -2.02 2.27 2.26
N SER A 479 -2.45 1.85 3.43
CA SER A 479 -2.99 2.75 4.44
C SER A 479 -1.88 3.64 5.03
N GLY A 480 -2.25 4.74 5.70
CA GLY A 480 -1.29 5.62 6.37
C GLY A 480 -0.41 4.87 7.37
N GLY A 481 -1.01 4.03 8.21
CA GLY A 481 -0.29 3.22 9.19
C GLY A 481 0.61 2.14 8.55
N GLU A 482 0.17 1.47 7.47
CA GLU A 482 1.04 0.54 6.73
C GLU A 482 2.27 1.26 6.16
N SER A 483 2.07 2.44 5.56
CA SER A 483 3.15 3.26 5.00
C SER A 483 4.15 3.70 6.07
N GLN A 484 3.65 4.15 7.22
CA GLN A 484 4.47 4.57 8.36
C GLN A 484 5.32 3.42 8.90
N ARG A 485 4.74 2.23 9.07
CA ARG A 485 5.46 1.04 9.54
C ARG A 485 6.53 0.59 8.55
N ILE A 486 6.28 0.67 7.25
CA ILE A 486 7.30 0.43 6.22
C ILE A 486 8.48 1.41 6.37
N ASN A 487 8.21 2.69 6.59
CA ASN A 487 9.26 3.68 6.81
C ASN A 487 10.04 3.42 8.10
N LEU A 488 9.37 2.97 9.16
CA LEU A 488 10.03 2.55 10.40
C LEU A 488 10.99 1.39 10.17
N THR A 489 10.59 0.36 9.40
CA THR A 489 11.47 -0.77 9.08
C THR A 489 12.69 -0.35 8.25
N THR A 490 12.52 0.59 7.34
CA THR A 490 13.64 1.14 6.55
C THR A 490 14.63 1.88 7.44
N SER A 491 14.12 2.63 8.42
CA SER A 491 14.96 3.36 9.40
C SER A 491 15.74 2.41 10.30
N LEU A 492 15.15 1.30 10.74
CA LEU A 492 15.83 0.24 11.50
C LEU A 492 16.96 -0.42 10.68
N GLY A 493 16.70 -0.68 9.41
CA GLY A 493 17.69 -1.24 8.49
C GLY A 493 18.89 -0.33 8.23
N SER A 494 18.77 0.98 8.47
CA SER A 494 19.85 1.96 8.25
C SER A 494 20.96 1.94 9.32
N SER A 495 20.75 1.24 10.44
CA SER A 495 21.71 1.11 11.57
C SER A 495 22.29 2.45 12.08
N LEU A 496 21.51 3.53 11.98
CA LEU A 496 21.92 4.84 12.50
C LEU A 496 21.88 4.83 14.03
N VAL A 497 22.96 5.28 14.66
CA VAL A 497 23.12 5.33 16.12
C VAL A 497 23.26 6.78 16.58
N GLY A 498 22.71 7.09 17.76
CA GLY A 498 22.78 8.42 18.36
C GLY A 498 21.90 9.47 17.68
N SER A 499 20.90 9.04 16.92
CA SER A 499 19.91 9.88 16.25
C SER A 499 18.66 10.08 17.10
N LEU A 500 17.86 11.10 16.74
CA LEU A 500 16.53 11.34 17.29
C LEU A 500 15.47 10.89 16.28
N TYR A 501 14.69 9.92 16.65
CA TYR A 501 13.51 9.49 15.89
C TYR A 501 12.27 10.11 16.48
N ILE A 502 11.44 10.72 15.63
CA ILE A 502 10.16 11.33 16.03
C ILE A 502 9.06 10.64 15.23
N LEU A 503 8.13 9.98 15.92
CA LEU A 503 7.04 9.23 15.32
C LEU A 503 5.68 9.86 15.67
N ASP A 504 4.76 9.88 14.69
CA ASP A 504 3.41 10.40 14.85
C ASP A 504 2.41 9.25 14.89
N GLU A 505 1.87 8.94 16.06
CA GLU A 505 0.83 7.94 16.30
C GLU A 505 1.09 6.59 15.56
N PRO A 506 2.20 5.90 15.82
CA PRO A 506 2.57 4.68 15.09
C PRO A 506 1.65 3.49 15.37
N SER A 507 0.79 3.54 16.40
CA SER A 507 -0.19 2.49 16.74
C SER A 507 -1.46 2.53 15.88
N ILE A 508 -1.65 3.55 15.05
CA ILE A 508 -2.90 3.72 14.27
C ILE A 508 -3.26 2.48 13.46
N GLY A 509 -4.52 2.04 13.61
CA GLY A 509 -5.08 0.89 12.90
C GLY A 509 -4.44 -0.45 13.31
N LEU A 510 -3.72 -0.49 14.42
CA LEU A 510 -3.19 -1.72 14.99
C LEU A 510 -4.19 -2.35 15.96
N HIS A 511 -4.25 -3.66 15.93
CA HIS A 511 -4.83 -4.45 17.01
C HIS A 511 -3.82 -4.54 18.16
N SER A 512 -4.26 -4.65 19.43
CA SER A 512 -3.36 -4.72 20.61
C SER A 512 -2.25 -5.77 20.49
N ARG A 513 -2.53 -6.93 19.88
CA ARG A 513 -1.49 -7.93 19.57
C ARG A 513 -0.33 -7.36 18.72
N ASP A 514 -0.64 -6.50 17.76
CA ASP A 514 0.35 -5.95 16.86
C ASP A 514 1.03 -4.71 17.49
N THR A 515 0.36 -4.03 18.42
CA THR A 515 0.94 -2.96 19.28
C THR A 515 2.07 -3.52 20.16
N ASP A 516 1.90 -4.69 20.76
CA ASP A 516 2.96 -5.36 21.53
C ASP A 516 4.24 -5.59 20.70
N ARG A 517 4.09 -5.97 19.43
CA ARG A 517 5.21 -6.14 18.51
C ARG A 517 5.89 -4.82 18.19
N LEU A 518 5.08 -3.80 17.92
CA LEU A 518 5.59 -2.45 17.67
C LEU A 518 6.40 -1.92 18.86
N ILE A 519 5.93 -2.13 20.09
CA ILE A 519 6.64 -1.75 21.32
C ILE A 519 8.03 -2.39 21.40
N LYS A 520 8.16 -3.67 21.02
CA LYS A 520 9.45 -4.35 20.98
C LYS A 520 10.40 -3.67 19.99
N VAL A 521 9.92 -3.40 18.78
CA VAL A 521 10.67 -2.70 17.73
C VAL A 521 11.13 -1.31 18.18
N LEU A 522 10.26 -0.55 18.86
CA LEU A 522 10.58 0.77 19.39
C LEU A 522 11.65 0.71 20.51
N LYS A 523 11.56 -0.30 21.37
CA LYS A 523 12.58 -0.57 22.39
C LYS A 523 13.92 -0.98 21.77
N GLU A 524 13.91 -1.83 20.75
CA GLU A 524 15.12 -2.19 20.00
C GLU A 524 15.79 -0.95 19.35
N LEU A 525 14.99 -0.08 18.73
CA LEU A 525 15.47 1.18 18.15
C LEU A 525 16.13 2.08 19.19
N ARG A 526 15.57 2.16 20.41
CA ARG A 526 16.17 2.84 21.56
C ARG A 526 17.47 2.17 22.01
N ASP A 527 17.46 0.84 22.15
CA ASP A 527 18.56 0.05 22.71
C ASP A 527 19.83 0.06 21.85
N ILE A 528 19.68 0.31 20.55
CA ILE A 528 20.80 0.59 19.62
C ILE A 528 21.52 1.92 19.98
N GLY A 529 20.93 2.75 20.84
CA GLY A 529 21.53 4.02 21.30
C GLY A 529 20.85 5.28 20.74
N ASN A 530 19.63 5.15 20.23
CA ASN A 530 18.85 6.28 19.72
C ASN A 530 17.92 6.87 20.78
N THR A 531 17.52 8.11 20.58
CA THR A 531 16.42 8.73 21.31
C THR A 531 15.14 8.58 20.48
N VAL A 532 14.08 8.00 21.06
CA VAL A 532 12.82 7.78 20.35
C VAL A 532 11.73 8.61 21.01
N VAL A 533 11.20 9.58 20.30
CA VAL A 533 10.10 10.46 20.75
C VAL A 533 8.86 10.10 19.96
N ILE A 534 7.77 9.81 20.65
CA ILE A 534 6.51 9.36 20.03
C ILE A 534 5.38 10.28 20.49
N VAL A 535 4.60 10.81 19.55
CA VAL A 535 3.31 11.42 19.86
C VAL A 535 2.29 10.30 19.85
N GLU A 536 1.63 10.05 20.98
CA GLU A 536 0.77 8.87 21.11
C GLU A 536 -0.41 9.07 22.08
N HIS A 537 -1.45 8.22 21.85
CA HIS A 537 -2.65 8.13 22.67
C HIS A 537 -2.94 6.70 23.15
N ASP A 538 -2.19 5.71 22.65
CA ASP A 538 -2.35 4.31 23.01
C ASP A 538 -1.78 4.04 24.39
N GLU A 539 -2.60 3.40 25.25
CA GLU A 539 -2.25 3.11 26.65
C GLU A 539 -1.04 2.18 26.76
N GLU A 540 -0.97 1.14 25.91
CA GLU A 540 0.10 0.13 25.95
C GLU A 540 1.46 0.77 25.65
N ILE A 541 1.50 1.67 24.67
CA ILE A 541 2.73 2.42 24.31
C ILE A 541 3.10 3.42 25.40
N MET A 542 2.12 4.15 25.99
CA MET A 542 2.38 5.08 27.07
C MET A 542 2.95 4.38 28.31
N ARG A 543 2.40 3.21 28.67
CA ARG A 543 2.91 2.38 29.78
C ARG A 543 4.28 1.77 29.51
N ALA A 544 4.60 1.48 28.24
CA ALA A 544 5.88 0.92 27.83
C ALA A 544 7.01 1.96 27.70
N ALA A 545 6.68 3.26 27.82
CA ALA A 545 7.64 4.35 27.71
C ALA A 545 8.58 4.42 28.90
N ASP A 546 9.82 4.90 28.70
CA ASP A 546 10.73 5.24 29.79
C ASP A 546 10.37 6.59 30.44
N TYR A 547 9.77 7.49 29.63
CA TYR A 547 9.50 8.87 30.06
C TYR A 547 8.22 9.38 29.36
N LEU A 548 7.36 10.06 30.13
CA LEU A 548 6.10 10.62 29.65
C LEU A 548 6.12 12.14 29.80
N ILE A 549 5.70 12.84 28.76
CA ILE A 549 5.49 14.29 28.74
C ILE A 549 4.01 14.49 28.34
N ASP A 550 3.21 15.09 29.23
CA ASP A 550 1.80 15.35 28.96
C ASP A 550 1.58 16.84 28.67
N VAL A 551 1.02 17.11 27.50
CA VAL A 551 0.74 18.47 27.02
C VAL A 551 -0.76 18.75 27.17
N GLY A 552 -1.11 19.77 27.94
CA GLY A 552 -2.50 20.04 28.24
C GLY A 552 -2.72 21.44 28.87
N PRO A 553 -3.69 21.58 29.81
CA PRO A 553 -4.65 20.51 30.19
C PRO A 553 -5.72 20.23 29.14
N ASP A 554 -6.13 21.26 28.36
CA ASP A 554 -7.20 21.17 27.36
C ASP A 554 -6.66 21.46 25.95
N ALA A 555 -7.57 21.60 25.00
CA ALA A 555 -7.26 21.87 23.61
C ALA A 555 -7.11 23.36 23.29
N GLY A 556 -6.40 23.70 22.20
CA GLY A 556 -6.27 25.06 21.69
C GLY A 556 -5.69 26.07 22.68
N ARG A 557 -6.38 27.18 22.89
CA ARG A 557 -5.91 28.25 23.82
C ARG A 557 -5.86 27.83 25.30
N LEU A 558 -6.65 26.85 25.67
CA LEU A 558 -6.66 26.31 27.05
C LEU A 558 -5.56 25.26 27.27
N GLY A 559 -4.99 24.73 26.16
CA GLY A 559 -3.85 23.83 26.17
C GLY A 559 -2.51 24.56 26.11
N GLY A 560 -1.49 23.86 25.65
CA GLY A 560 -0.16 24.39 25.35
C GLY A 560 0.75 24.53 26.57
N GLU A 561 0.44 23.85 27.68
CA GLU A 561 1.26 23.81 28.89
C GLU A 561 1.77 22.38 29.10
N ILE A 562 2.91 22.21 29.78
CA ILE A 562 3.31 20.87 30.25
C ILE A 562 2.62 20.63 31.57
N VAL A 563 1.69 19.67 31.60
CA VAL A 563 0.92 19.35 32.81
C VAL A 563 1.55 18.20 33.59
N PHE A 564 2.34 17.35 32.90
CA PHE A 564 3.13 16.33 33.56
C PHE A 564 4.43 16.09 32.78
N GLU A 565 5.50 15.80 33.50
CA GLU A 565 6.82 15.39 32.98
C GLU A 565 7.47 14.46 33.98
N GLY A 566 7.72 13.19 33.57
CA GLY A 566 8.30 12.23 34.50
C GLY A 566 8.58 10.86 33.91
N ALA A 567 9.33 10.03 34.66
CA ALA A 567 9.58 8.64 34.31
C ALA A 567 8.33 7.79 34.54
N VAL A 568 8.11 6.86 33.63
CA VAL A 568 7.10 5.80 33.76
C VAL A 568 7.81 4.53 34.19
N SER A 569 7.36 3.91 35.29
CA SER A 569 7.90 2.63 35.77
C SER A 569 6.89 1.52 35.52
N ASP A 570 7.35 0.39 34.98
CA ASP A 570 6.53 -0.78 34.69
C ASP A 570 5.63 -1.16 35.88
N GLY A 571 4.32 -1.10 35.68
CA GLY A 571 3.30 -1.61 36.63
C GLY A 571 3.07 -0.80 37.89
N SER A 572 3.68 0.38 38.05
CA SER A 572 3.44 1.23 39.22
C SER A 572 2.57 2.42 38.88
N THR A 573 1.79 2.87 39.86
CA THR A 573 1.04 4.12 39.81
C THR A 573 1.99 5.28 39.52
N ILE A 574 1.69 6.06 38.49
CA ILE A 574 2.49 7.24 38.14
C ILE A 574 2.29 8.27 39.26
N LYS A 575 3.37 8.60 39.97
CA LYS A 575 3.31 9.58 41.05
C LYS A 575 3.11 10.99 40.46
N HIS A 576 1.99 11.59 40.81
CA HIS A 576 1.67 12.98 40.47
C HIS A 576 1.32 13.77 41.73
N LYS A 577 1.30 15.12 41.64
CA LYS A 577 0.93 15.97 42.77
C LYS A 577 -0.60 16.03 42.93
N ASP A 578 -1.08 16.14 44.15
CA ASP A 578 -2.48 16.48 44.42
C ASP A 578 -2.86 17.75 43.64
N ASN A 579 -3.96 17.72 42.87
CA ASN A 579 -4.40 18.73 41.91
C ASN A 579 -3.71 18.67 40.53
N ASP A 580 -3.23 17.54 40.10
CA ASP A 580 -2.65 17.41 38.81
C ASP A 580 -3.73 17.54 37.72
N ARG A 581 -3.43 18.40 36.72
CA ARG A 581 -4.32 18.76 35.60
C ARG A 581 -4.15 17.79 34.42
N SER A 582 -3.39 16.70 34.61
CA SER A 582 -3.10 15.70 33.58
C SER A 582 -4.24 14.68 33.49
N TYR A 583 -5.06 14.77 32.46
CA TYR A 583 -6.03 13.73 32.14
C TYR A 583 -5.34 12.41 31.81
N THR A 584 -4.21 12.43 31.12
CA THR A 584 -3.45 11.23 30.74
C THR A 584 -3.06 10.41 31.96
N VAL A 585 -2.46 11.06 32.97
CA VAL A 585 -2.00 10.37 34.19
C VAL A 585 -3.18 9.82 34.98
N ARG A 586 -4.28 10.56 35.08
CA ARG A 586 -5.50 10.11 35.77
C ARG A 586 -6.10 8.84 35.13
N TYR A 587 -6.15 8.80 33.78
CA TYR A 587 -6.60 7.60 33.06
C TYR A 587 -5.62 6.43 33.22
N LEU A 588 -4.31 6.68 33.13
CA LEU A 588 -3.29 5.64 33.33
C LEU A 588 -3.27 5.08 34.73
N ASN A 589 -3.65 5.88 35.75
CA ASN A 589 -3.80 5.47 37.15
C ASN A 589 -5.18 4.89 37.47
N HIS A 590 -6.08 4.78 36.47
CA HIS A 590 -7.49 4.34 36.65
C HIS A 590 -8.32 5.25 37.60
N GLU A 591 -7.92 6.51 37.78
CA GLU A 591 -8.70 7.51 38.52
C GLU A 591 -9.88 8.01 37.68
N ASP A 592 -9.68 8.16 36.38
CA ASP A 592 -10.72 8.38 35.38
C ASP A 592 -10.82 7.14 34.49
N VAL A 593 -12.05 6.69 34.22
CA VAL A 593 -12.32 5.51 33.39
C VAL A 593 -13.54 5.76 32.52
N ILE A 594 -13.53 5.21 31.29
CA ILE A 594 -14.73 5.13 30.46
C ILE A 594 -15.61 4.00 31.01
N PRO A 595 -16.84 4.29 31.48
CA PRO A 595 -17.67 3.27 32.13
C PRO A 595 -18.14 2.21 31.13
N VAL A 596 -18.11 0.94 31.55
CA VAL A 596 -18.74 -0.15 30.80
C VAL A 596 -20.27 -0.02 30.98
N PRO A 597 -21.06 -0.10 29.89
CA PRO A 597 -22.52 -0.07 29.96
C PRO A 597 -23.05 -1.19 30.88
N THR A 598 -23.97 -0.87 31.75
CA THR A 598 -24.61 -1.86 32.66
C THR A 598 -25.57 -2.82 31.94
N SER A 599 -26.00 -2.47 30.73
CA SER A 599 -26.88 -3.27 29.87
C SER A 599 -26.71 -2.89 28.41
N HIS A 600 -26.81 -3.86 27.54
CA HIS A 600 -26.80 -3.65 26.09
C HIS A 600 -28.21 -3.37 25.58
N ARG A 601 -28.29 -2.56 24.48
CA ARG A 601 -29.57 -2.27 23.86
C ARG A 601 -30.13 -3.52 23.17
N PRO A 602 -31.41 -3.88 23.41
CA PRO A 602 -32.04 -4.97 22.68
C PRO A 602 -32.29 -4.56 21.23
N TRP A 603 -32.10 -5.51 20.32
CA TRP A 603 -32.37 -5.32 18.90
C TRP A 603 -33.23 -6.47 18.35
N ASN A 604 -34.06 -6.18 17.35
CA ASN A 604 -34.95 -7.13 16.70
C ASN A 604 -34.88 -7.07 15.17
N ARG A 605 -34.10 -6.12 14.64
CA ARG A 605 -33.89 -5.93 13.18
C ARG A 605 -32.43 -6.09 12.86
N LYS A 606 -32.13 -6.71 11.72
CA LYS A 606 -30.74 -6.94 11.28
C LYS A 606 -30.64 -6.92 9.75
N ILE A 607 -29.46 -6.57 9.28
CA ILE A 607 -29.02 -6.79 7.89
C ILE A 607 -28.16 -8.04 7.89
N ILE A 608 -28.36 -8.91 6.91
CA ILE A 608 -27.55 -10.11 6.73
C ILE A 608 -26.83 -10.00 5.39
N ILE A 609 -25.51 -10.06 5.43
CA ILE A 609 -24.66 -10.22 4.24
C ILE A 609 -24.45 -11.72 4.05
N LYS A 610 -24.82 -12.27 2.90
CA LYS A 610 -24.64 -13.69 2.59
C LYS A 610 -23.46 -13.91 1.64
N GLY A 611 -22.62 -14.89 1.94
CA GLY A 611 -21.59 -15.41 1.08
C GLY A 611 -20.53 -14.37 0.69
N ALA A 612 -20.09 -13.51 1.60
CA ALA A 612 -19.06 -12.50 1.33
C ALA A 612 -17.71 -13.12 0.95
N ARG A 613 -17.16 -12.79 -0.25
CA ARG A 613 -15.93 -13.43 -0.80
C ARG A 613 -14.87 -12.46 -1.30
N MET A 614 -15.06 -11.17 -1.15
CA MET A 614 -14.11 -10.17 -1.62
C MET A 614 -12.74 -10.34 -0.94
N ASN A 615 -11.66 -10.29 -1.71
CA ASN A 615 -10.26 -10.41 -1.25
C ASN A 615 -10.04 -11.73 -0.48
N ASN A 616 -9.70 -11.64 0.81
CA ASN A 616 -9.43 -12.80 1.66
C ASN A 616 -10.69 -13.40 2.35
N LEU A 617 -11.87 -12.82 2.16
CA LEU A 617 -13.12 -13.32 2.76
C LEU A 617 -13.47 -14.72 2.24
N LYS A 618 -13.85 -15.63 3.15
CA LYS A 618 -14.03 -17.07 2.88
C LYS A 618 -15.48 -17.47 2.60
N GLY A 619 -16.31 -16.57 2.06
CA GLY A 619 -17.73 -16.87 1.80
C GLY A 619 -18.55 -16.84 3.10
N ILE A 620 -18.30 -15.86 3.94
CA ILE A 620 -18.91 -15.74 5.25
C ILE A 620 -20.29 -15.07 5.18
N ASP A 621 -21.16 -15.49 6.12
CA ASP A 621 -22.42 -14.83 6.41
C ASP A 621 -22.25 -13.98 7.66
N VAL A 622 -22.70 -12.72 7.62
CA VAL A 622 -22.54 -11.78 8.73
C VAL A 622 -23.85 -11.04 9.00
N GLU A 623 -24.25 -11.06 10.26
CA GLU A 623 -25.44 -10.35 10.76
C GLU A 623 -25.05 -9.01 11.38
N ILE A 624 -25.73 -7.95 10.99
CA ILE A 624 -25.49 -6.58 11.48
C ILE A 624 -26.78 -6.06 12.09
N PRO A 625 -26.85 -5.96 13.43
CA PRO A 625 -27.99 -5.40 14.13
C PRO A 625 -28.26 -3.93 13.78
N LEU A 626 -29.50 -3.53 13.80
CA LEU A 626 -29.94 -2.16 13.56
C LEU A 626 -30.40 -1.48 14.87
N ASN A 627 -30.36 -0.14 14.92
CA ASN A 627 -30.72 0.72 16.06
C ASN A 627 -29.83 0.52 17.30
N VAL A 628 -28.64 0.00 17.11
CA VAL A 628 -27.64 -0.24 18.18
C VAL A 628 -26.25 0.18 17.69
N MET A 629 -25.27 0.14 18.59
CA MET A 629 -23.86 0.34 18.27
C MET A 629 -23.20 -1.03 18.03
N THR A 630 -22.89 -1.32 16.75
CA THR A 630 -22.16 -2.52 16.35
C THR A 630 -20.71 -2.18 16.04
N VAL A 631 -19.77 -2.95 16.57
CA VAL A 631 -18.34 -2.79 16.30
C VAL A 631 -17.81 -4.00 15.53
N VAL A 632 -17.15 -3.76 14.40
CA VAL A 632 -16.42 -4.76 13.63
C VAL A 632 -14.95 -4.65 13.95
N THR A 633 -14.41 -5.68 14.57
CA THR A 633 -13.04 -5.72 15.07
C THR A 633 -12.27 -6.94 14.54
N GLY A 634 -11.05 -7.11 14.98
CA GLY A 634 -10.13 -8.22 14.61
C GLY A 634 -8.78 -7.73 14.14
N VAL A 635 -7.82 -8.63 13.98
CA VAL A 635 -6.44 -8.30 13.63
C VAL A 635 -6.30 -7.54 12.30
N SER A 636 -5.17 -6.84 12.11
CA SER A 636 -4.88 -6.14 10.86
C SER A 636 -4.86 -7.13 9.68
N GLY A 637 -5.52 -6.75 8.56
CA GLY A 637 -5.63 -7.62 7.37
C GLY A 637 -6.63 -8.78 7.49
N SER A 638 -7.49 -8.85 8.55
CA SER A 638 -8.49 -9.91 8.72
C SER A 638 -9.70 -9.82 7.77
N GLY A 639 -9.87 -8.72 7.02
CA GLY A 639 -10.93 -8.56 6.03
C GLY A 639 -12.05 -7.58 6.42
N LYS A 640 -11.95 -6.86 7.53
CA LYS A 640 -12.94 -5.87 7.99
C LYS A 640 -13.34 -4.85 6.94
N SER A 641 -12.37 -4.17 6.36
CA SER A 641 -12.63 -3.16 5.32
C SER A 641 -13.19 -3.77 4.04
N SER A 642 -12.80 -5.01 3.69
CA SER A 642 -13.37 -5.73 2.55
C SER A 642 -14.87 -6.01 2.78
N LEU A 643 -15.24 -6.43 3.99
CA LEU A 643 -16.62 -6.72 4.35
C LEU A 643 -17.48 -5.44 4.35
N ILE A 644 -17.04 -4.40 5.03
CA ILE A 644 -17.87 -3.21 5.29
C ILE A 644 -17.76 -2.20 4.15
N LYS A 645 -16.55 -1.74 3.82
CA LYS A 645 -16.31 -0.72 2.80
C LYS A 645 -16.42 -1.29 1.38
N GLY A 646 -16.00 -2.55 1.20
CA GLY A 646 -15.99 -3.22 -0.11
C GLY A 646 -17.32 -3.85 -0.50
N ILE A 647 -18.10 -4.35 0.44
CA ILE A 647 -19.36 -5.07 0.16
C ILE A 647 -20.57 -4.33 0.73
N LEU A 648 -20.68 -4.18 2.06
CA LEU A 648 -21.90 -3.67 2.70
C LEU A 648 -22.28 -2.27 2.22
N TYR A 649 -21.36 -1.32 2.32
CA TYR A 649 -21.63 0.08 1.98
C TYR A 649 -22.06 0.25 0.51
N PRO A 650 -21.30 -0.24 -0.50
CA PRO A 650 -21.72 -0.09 -1.88
C PRO A 650 -22.98 -0.90 -2.22
N ALA A 651 -23.20 -2.06 -1.60
CA ALA A 651 -24.43 -2.84 -1.79
C ALA A 651 -25.67 -2.08 -1.32
N LEU A 652 -25.65 -1.54 -0.09
CA LEU A 652 -26.76 -0.73 0.45
C LEU A 652 -26.93 0.58 -0.33
N LYS A 653 -25.86 1.29 -0.64
CA LYS A 653 -25.90 2.56 -1.39
C LYS A 653 -26.59 2.39 -2.74
N ARG A 654 -26.25 1.34 -3.49
CA ARG A 654 -26.90 1.03 -4.77
C ARG A 654 -28.36 0.63 -4.60
N HIS A 655 -28.66 -0.16 -3.57
CA HIS A 655 -30.03 -0.57 -3.28
C HIS A 655 -30.95 0.61 -2.98
N LEU A 656 -30.41 1.63 -2.34
CA LEU A 656 -31.07 2.91 -2.06
C LEU A 656 -31.07 3.89 -3.25
N GLY A 657 -30.63 3.46 -4.43
CA GLY A 657 -30.59 4.28 -5.64
C GLY A 657 -29.42 5.27 -5.74
N GLY A 658 -28.45 5.19 -4.82
CA GLY A 658 -27.26 6.03 -4.84
C GLY A 658 -26.22 5.55 -5.86
N VAL A 659 -25.41 6.48 -6.35
CA VAL A 659 -24.28 6.17 -7.24
C VAL A 659 -23.03 5.86 -6.40
N CYS A 660 -22.46 4.68 -6.60
CA CYS A 660 -21.19 4.25 -5.99
C CYS A 660 -20.53 3.15 -6.82
N ASP A 661 -19.33 2.77 -6.45
CA ASP A 661 -18.61 1.64 -7.04
C ASP A 661 -19.41 0.33 -6.92
N ALA A 662 -19.09 -0.66 -7.73
CA ALA A 662 -19.69 -1.98 -7.61
C ALA A 662 -19.30 -2.61 -6.27
N PRO A 663 -20.26 -3.26 -5.56
CA PRO A 663 -19.90 -4.04 -4.38
C PRO A 663 -18.98 -5.21 -4.78
N GLY A 664 -18.11 -5.60 -3.87
CA GLY A 664 -17.30 -6.81 -4.02
C GLY A 664 -18.17 -8.07 -4.04
N GLU A 665 -17.53 -9.22 -4.15
CA GLU A 665 -18.21 -10.51 -4.29
C GLU A 665 -19.02 -10.90 -3.05
N TYR A 666 -20.32 -11.11 -3.22
CA TYR A 666 -21.26 -11.59 -2.20
C TYR A 666 -22.50 -12.17 -2.85
N MET A 667 -23.19 -13.08 -2.17
CA MET A 667 -24.40 -13.74 -2.72
C MET A 667 -25.63 -12.83 -2.68
N GLY A 668 -25.78 -12.02 -1.63
CA GLY A 668 -26.93 -11.11 -1.50
C GLY A 668 -27.02 -10.46 -0.13
N LEU A 669 -27.94 -9.48 -0.01
CA LEU A 669 -28.40 -8.92 1.25
C LEU A 669 -29.73 -9.54 1.62
N ASP A 670 -29.92 -9.85 2.89
CA ASP A 670 -31.15 -10.39 3.48
C ASP A 670 -31.49 -9.63 4.78
N GLY A 671 -32.64 -9.94 5.37
CA GLY A 671 -33.12 -9.27 6.58
C GLY A 671 -33.77 -7.91 6.31
N ASP A 672 -33.62 -7.00 7.29
CA ASP A 672 -34.36 -5.73 7.36
C ASP A 672 -33.62 -4.56 6.66
N TYR A 673 -32.83 -4.81 5.62
CA TYR A 673 -32.06 -3.75 4.95
C TYR A 673 -32.95 -2.64 4.35
N LEU A 674 -34.21 -2.92 4.05
CA LEU A 674 -35.19 -1.92 3.59
C LEU A 674 -35.63 -0.93 4.69
N ALA A 675 -35.38 -1.25 5.95
CA ALA A 675 -35.64 -0.35 7.07
C ALA A 675 -34.68 0.84 7.10
N VAL A 676 -33.50 0.68 6.50
CA VAL A 676 -32.52 1.74 6.33
C VAL A 676 -32.90 2.58 5.12
N LYS A 677 -32.98 3.91 5.29
CA LYS A 677 -33.30 4.87 4.20
C LYS A 677 -32.05 5.53 3.63
N HIS A 678 -31.03 5.71 4.45
CA HIS A 678 -29.76 6.30 4.03
C HIS A 678 -28.61 5.49 4.61
N VAL A 679 -27.50 5.46 3.89
CA VAL A 679 -26.22 4.90 4.37
C VAL A 679 -25.13 5.94 4.16
N GLU A 680 -24.41 6.28 5.23
CA GLU A 680 -23.32 7.25 5.19
C GLU A 680 -22.03 6.63 5.69
N PHE A 681 -20.97 6.79 4.90
CA PHE A 681 -19.63 6.30 5.25
C PHE A 681 -18.78 7.48 5.71
N VAL A 682 -18.38 7.47 6.97
CA VAL A 682 -17.62 8.56 7.60
C VAL A 682 -16.18 8.08 7.77
N ASP A 683 -15.34 8.49 6.85
CA ASP A 683 -13.90 8.18 6.81
C ASP A 683 -13.04 9.38 7.23
N GLN A 684 -11.74 9.16 7.34
CA GLN A 684 -10.73 10.14 7.73
C GLN A 684 -10.34 11.11 6.59
N ASN A 685 -10.91 10.93 5.37
CA ASN A 685 -10.60 11.82 4.26
C ASN A 685 -11.03 13.27 4.54
N PRO A 686 -10.29 14.26 4.05
CA PRO A 686 -10.66 15.67 4.21
C PRO A 686 -12.09 15.95 3.76
N ILE A 687 -12.79 16.85 4.45
CA ILE A 687 -14.17 17.27 4.14
C ILE A 687 -14.33 17.98 2.78
N GLY A 688 -13.23 18.23 2.09
CA GLY A 688 -13.20 18.74 0.71
C GLY A 688 -11.79 18.71 0.13
N LYS A 689 -11.71 18.65 -1.19
CA LYS A 689 -10.44 18.60 -1.95
C LYS A 689 -9.75 19.95 -2.09
N SER A 690 -10.45 21.04 -1.79
CA SER A 690 -9.95 22.42 -1.95
C SER A 690 -9.38 22.92 -0.64
N SER A 691 -8.26 23.66 -0.69
CA SER A 691 -7.71 24.42 0.45
C SER A 691 -8.69 25.43 1.06
N ARG A 692 -9.78 25.73 0.37
CA ARG A 692 -10.88 26.63 0.81
C ARG A 692 -11.96 25.92 1.62
N SER A 693 -11.99 24.58 1.62
CA SER A 693 -12.93 23.81 2.46
C SER A 693 -12.57 23.98 3.92
N ASN A 694 -13.55 24.29 4.76
CA ASN A 694 -13.38 24.54 6.19
C ASN A 694 -14.62 24.08 7.01
N PRO A 695 -14.51 23.92 8.34
CA PRO A 695 -15.59 23.46 9.18
C PRO A 695 -16.86 24.31 9.10
N ALA A 696 -16.73 25.63 9.15
CA ALA A 696 -17.89 26.54 9.13
C ALA A 696 -18.71 26.42 7.83
N THR A 697 -18.02 26.19 6.69
CA THR A 697 -18.70 25.98 5.40
C THR A 697 -19.38 24.61 5.36
N TYR A 698 -18.73 23.59 5.90
CA TYR A 698 -19.24 22.23 5.87
C TYR A 698 -20.54 22.08 6.68
N VAL A 699 -20.59 22.63 7.90
CA VAL A 699 -21.82 22.65 8.72
C VAL A 699 -22.82 23.73 8.29
N LYS A 700 -22.57 24.43 7.17
CA LYS A 700 -23.42 25.49 6.61
C LYS A 700 -23.63 26.72 7.53
N ALA A 701 -22.80 26.91 8.55
CA ALA A 701 -22.83 28.09 9.39
C ALA A 701 -22.38 29.36 8.60
N TYR A 702 -21.43 29.15 7.67
CA TYR A 702 -20.88 30.26 6.89
C TYR A 702 -21.88 30.93 5.95
N ASP A 703 -22.92 30.22 5.50
CA ASP A 703 -23.99 30.78 4.68
C ASP A 703 -24.74 31.89 5.46
N ALA A 704 -25.13 31.61 6.71
CA ALA A 704 -25.79 32.57 7.58
C ALA A 704 -24.86 33.74 7.96
N ILE A 705 -23.55 33.50 8.07
CA ILE A 705 -22.55 34.54 8.32
C ILE A 705 -22.46 35.48 7.10
N ARG A 706 -22.42 34.96 5.87
CA ARG A 706 -22.40 35.79 4.66
C ARG A 706 -23.64 36.67 4.55
N ASP A 707 -24.80 36.16 4.85
CA ASP A 707 -26.06 36.91 4.87
C ASP A 707 -26.02 38.02 5.93
N LEU A 708 -25.50 37.71 7.12
CA LEU A 708 -25.33 38.70 8.21
C LEU A 708 -24.42 39.87 7.79
N PHE A 709 -23.30 39.60 7.08
CA PHE A 709 -22.41 40.64 6.57
C PHE A 709 -23.02 41.45 5.42
N ALA A 710 -23.79 40.80 4.54
CA ALA A 710 -24.52 41.49 3.46
C ALA A 710 -25.58 42.48 4.00
N ASP A 711 -26.15 42.15 5.17
CA ASP A 711 -27.15 43.02 5.82
C ASP A 711 -26.58 44.25 6.53
N GLN A 712 -25.23 44.35 6.66
CA GLN A 712 -24.62 45.51 7.32
C GLN A 712 -24.83 46.80 6.53
N PRO A 713 -24.93 47.95 7.19
CA PRO A 713 -25.15 49.27 6.54
C PRO A 713 -24.14 49.57 5.43
N LEU A 714 -22.86 49.32 5.68
CA LEU A 714 -21.80 49.56 4.69
C LEU A 714 -21.95 48.64 3.46
N SER A 715 -22.32 47.38 3.65
CA SER A 715 -22.57 46.47 2.56
C SER A 715 -23.71 46.92 1.66
N LYS A 716 -24.81 47.36 2.26
CA LYS A 716 -25.97 47.92 1.51
C LYS A 716 -25.59 49.19 0.76
N GLN A 717 -24.79 50.06 1.33
CA GLN A 717 -24.30 51.29 0.70
C GLN A 717 -23.37 50.98 -0.49
N MET A 718 -22.50 49.96 -0.35
CA MET A 718 -21.53 49.53 -1.40
C MET A 718 -22.13 48.56 -2.42
N GLY A 719 -23.37 48.10 -2.20
CA GLY A 719 -24.03 47.12 -3.07
C GLY A 719 -23.45 45.70 -2.94
N PHE A 720 -22.83 45.36 -1.81
CA PHE A 720 -22.26 44.03 -1.56
C PHE A 720 -23.36 43.05 -1.16
N SER A 721 -23.62 42.07 -2.01
CA SER A 721 -24.49 40.92 -1.70
C SER A 721 -23.70 39.82 -0.91
N SER A 722 -24.39 38.81 -0.41
CA SER A 722 -23.77 37.67 0.30
C SER A 722 -22.69 36.95 -0.51
N GLN A 723 -22.74 37.08 -1.86
CA GLN A 723 -21.73 36.52 -2.76
C GLN A 723 -20.35 37.19 -2.59
N TYR A 724 -20.29 38.47 -2.27
CA TYR A 724 -19.03 39.19 -2.06
C TYR A 724 -18.26 38.70 -0.83
N PHE A 725 -18.95 38.15 0.17
CA PHE A 725 -18.37 37.53 1.36
C PHE A 725 -18.03 36.03 1.16
N SER A 726 -18.06 35.52 -0.08
CA SER A 726 -17.67 34.16 -0.42
C SER A 726 -16.23 34.11 -0.94
N PHE A 727 -15.38 33.29 -0.32
CA PHE A 727 -14.05 33.00 -0.85
C PHE A 727 -14.06 32.02 -2.01
N ASN A 728 -15.23 31.49 -2.40
CA ASN A 728 -15.41 30.57 -3.55
C ASN A 728 -15.95 31.29 -4.81
N ALA A 729 -16.56 32.46 -4.67
CA ALA A 729 -17.14 33.23 -5.77
C ALA A 729 -16.31 34.48 -6.09
N ASP A 730 -16.37 34.92 -7.35
CA ASP A 730 -15.72 36.14 -7.77
C ASP A 730 -16.48 37.37 -7.21
N GLY A 731 -15.75 38.43 -7.04
CA GLY A 731 -16.27 39.72 -6.51
C GLY A 731 -15.48 40.21 -5.31
N GLY A 732 -15.61 39.54 -4.17
CA GLY A 732 -14.95 39.97 -2.93
C GLY A 732 -13.69 39.20 -2.55
N ARG A 733 -13.41 38.04 -3.14
CA ARG A 733 -12.22 37.29 -2.88
C ARG A 733 -10.95 37.91 -3.45
N CYS A 734 -9.81 37.70 -2.83
CA CYS A 734 -8.50 38.06 -3.36
C CYS A 734 -8.28 37.46 -4.76
N ASP A 735 -7.88 38.26 -5.71
CA ASP A 735 -7.72 37.85 -7.12
C ASP A 735 -6.47 36.96 -7.31
N GLU A 736 -5.41 37.17 -6.51
CA GLU A 736 -4.16 36.42 -6.62
C GLU A 736 -4.32 35.00 -6.08
N CYS A 737 -4.67 34.79 -4.80
CA CYS A 737 -4.86 33.48 -4.21
C CYS A 737 -6.26 32.89 -4.47
N LYS A 738 -7.13 33.58 -5.16
CA LYS A 738 -8.52 33.19 -5.45
C LYS A 738 -9.30 32.72 -4.22
N GLY A 739 -9.06 33.39 -3.07
CA GLY A 739 -9.72 33.08 -1.81
C GLY A 739 -9.09 31.95 -0.99
N ALA A 740 -7.96 31.39 -1.40
CA ALA A 740 -7.27 30.37 -0.64
C ALA A 740 -6.51 30.92 0.58
N GLY A 741 -6.04 32.18 0.51
CA GLY A 741 -5.17 32.81 1.51
C GLY A 741 -3.70 32.39 1.38
N VAL A 742 -3.44 31.32 0.64
CA VAL A 742 -2.12 30.75 0.41
C VAL A 742 -1.90 30.48 -1.07
N ILE A 743 -0.62 30.42 -1.48
CA ILE A 743 -0.18 30.00 -2.82
C ILE A 743 0.61 28.72 -2.64
N THR A 744 0.17 27.65 -3.31
CA THR A 744 0.87 26.36 -3.28
C THR A 744 1.75 26.25 -4.51
N VAL A 745 3.04 26.02 -4.29
CA VAL A 745 4.02 25.74 -5.33
C VAL A 745 4.26 24.23 -5.34
N GLU A 746 3.78 23.58 -6.40
CA GLU A 746 3.97 22.13 -6.57
C GLU A 746 5.44 21.82 -6.87
N MET A 747 6.03 20.92 -6.09
CA MET A 747 7.41 20.49 -6.23
C MET A 747 7.43 19.05 -6.76
N GLN A 748 8.16 18.80 -7.88
CA GLN A 748 8.17 17.48 -8.52
C GLN A 748 8.79 16.37 -7.67
N PHE A 749 9.72 16.69 -6.76
CA PHE A 749 10.51 15.71 -6.00
C PHE A 749 10.48 15.93 -4.48
N MET A 750 9.73 16.90 -3.99
CA MET A 750 9.61 17.24 -2.57
C MET A 750 8.17 17.59 -2.23
N ALA A 751 7.86 17.73 -0.95
CA ALA A 751 6.54 18.21 -0.51
C ALA A 751 6.25 19.61 -1.08
N ASP A 752 4.99 19.83 -1.44
CA ASP A 752 4.53 21.12 -1.98
C ASP A 752 4.83 22.25 -0.98
N LEU A 753 5.33 23.36 -1.47
CA LEU A 753 5.61 24.53 -0.65
C LEU A 753 4.34 25.41 -0.58
N VAL A 754 3.86 25.65 0.63
CA VAL A 754 2.68 26.50 0.88
C VAL A 754 3.14 27.85 1.41
N LEU A 755 2.95 28.90 0.63
CA LEU A 755 3.32 30.27 0.99
C LEU A 755 2.08 31.10 1.28
N GLN A 756 2.18 32.02 2.24
CA GLN A 756 1.12 32.98 2.49
C GLN A 756 0.99 33.94 1.29
N CYS A 757 -0.23 34.23 0.85
CA CYS A 757 -0.47 35.16 -0.23
C CYS A 757 -0.02 36.57 0.14
N GLU A 758 0.88 37.16 -0.65
CA GLU A 758 1.42 38.52 -0.40
C GLU A 758 0.38 39.62 -0.60
N ALA A 759 -0.56 39.48 -1.52
CA ALA A 759 -1.57 40.50 -1.81
C ALA A 759 -2.61 40.64 -0.69
N CYS A 760 -3.08 39.53 -0.10
CA CYS A 760 -4.09 39.60 0.95
C CYS A 760 -3.52 39.25 2.35
N HIS A 761 -2.24 38.98 2.47
CA HIS A 761 -1.60 38.58 3.73
C HIS A 761 -2.37 37.47 4.48
N GLY A 762 -2.85 36.46 3.75
CA GLY A 762 -3.60 35.32 4.30
C GLY A 762 -5.10 35.60 4.54
N LYS A 763 -5.59 36.82 4.39
CA LYS A 763 -6.96 37.22 4.74
C LYS A 763 -8.03 36.81 3.74
N ARG A 764 -7.67 36.22 2.58
CA ARG A 764 -8.56 35.65 1.56
C ARG A 764 -9.43 36.64 0.77
N PHE A 765 -9.72 37.84 1.29
CA PHE A 765 -10.61 38.84 0.72
C PHE A 765 -9.87 40.09 0.28
N LYS A 766 -10.54 40.91 -0.57
CA LYS A 766 -10.11 42.24 -0.91
C LYS A 766 -10.29 43.19 0.29
N HIS A 767 -9.53 44.26 0.29
CA HIS A 767 -9.52 45.21 1.40
C HIS A 767 -10.92 45.82 1.67
N ASP A 768 -11.64 46.20 0.65
CA ASP A 768 -12.97 46.83 0.73
C ASP A 768 -14.00 45.93 1.44
N ILE A 769 -13.88 44.62 1.27
CA ILE A 769 -14.73 43.64 1.95
C ILE A 769 -14.40 43.52 3.44
N LEU A 770 -13.12 43.72 3.80
CA LEU A 770 -12.66 43.66 5.19
C LEU A 770 -13.03 44.94 5.98
N ASP A 771 -13.42 46.02 5.30
CA ASP A 771 -13.92 47.22 5.94
C ASP A 771 -15.33 47.03 6.50
N VAL A 772 -16.10 46.09 5.96
CA VAL A 772 -17.41 45.72 6.51
C VAL A 772 -17.24 44.96 7.83
N LYS A 773 -17.87 45.51 8.90
CA LYS A 773 -17.77 44.93 10.24
C LYS A 773 -19.15 44.69 10.82
N PHE A 774 -19.27 43.56 11.51
CA PHE A 774 -20.36 43.25 12.42
C PHE A 774 -19.81 43.28 13.84
N GLN A 775 -20.36 44.15 14.67
CA GLN A 775 -19.93 44.35 16.06
C GLN A 775 -18.40 44.53 16.23
N GLY A 776 -17.80 45.33 15.33
CA GLY A 776 -16.36 45.60 15.34
C GLY A 776 -15.46 44.54 14.73
N LYS A 777 -16.01 43.36 14.31
CA LYS A 777 -15.28 42.26 13.67
C LYS A 777 -15.59 42.19 12.19
N ASN A 778 -14.58 42.06 11.35
CA ASN A 778 -14.73 41.76 9.92
C ASN A 778 -14.84 40.25 9.65
N VAL A 779 -15.04 39.85 8.40
CA VAL A 779 -15.23 38.44 8.02
C VAL A 779 -13.98 37.57 8.27
N ASP A 780 -12.79 38.18 8.15
CA ASP A 780 -11.53 37.45 8.44
C ASP A 780 -11.36 37.27 9.96
N ASP A 781 -11.67 38.28 10.77
CA ASP A 781 -11.67 38.16 12.23
C ASP A 781 -12.59 37.04 12.70
N ILE A 782 -13.78 36.90 12.09
CA ILE A 782 -14.74 35.82 12.38
C ILE A 782 -14.18 34.46 11.99
N LEU A 783 -13.60 34.33 10.79
CA LEU A 783 -13.01 33.06 10.32
C LEU A 783 -11.79 32.61 11.16
N ASN A 784 -11.11 33.57 11.79
CA ASN A 784 -9.99 33.27 12.68
C ASN A 784 -10.40 32.98 14.13
N MET A 785 -11.67 33.17 14.50
CA MET A 785 -12.19 32.72 15.80
C MET A 785 -12.19 31.20 15.88
N THR A 786 -11.95 30.66 17.06
CA THR A 786 -12.26 29.25 17.36
C THR A 786 -13.77 29.05 17.36
N ILE A 787 -14.21 27.78 17.23
CA ILE A 787 -15.64 27.43 17.27
C ILE A 787 -16.26 27.90 18.59
N SER A 788 -15.61 27.67 19.73
CA SER A 788 -16.08 28.10 21.07
C SER A 788 -16.20 29.61 21.17
N GLU A 789 -15.18 30.37 20.69
CA GLU A 789 -15.24 31.86 20.66
C GLU A 789 -16.34 32.36 19.77
N ALA A 790 -16.57 31.73 18.62
CA ALA A 790 -17.63 32.12 17.70
C ALA A 790 -19.01 31.82 18.30
N ILE A 791 -19.20 30.69 18.95
CA ILE A 791 -20.47 30.38 19.66
C ILE A 791 -20.74 31.45 20.73
N GLN A 792 -19.76 31.78 21.55
CA GLN A 792 -19.90 32.83 22.57
C GLN A 792 -20.25 34.16 21.94
N PHE A 793 -19.48 34.60 20.92
CA PHE A 793 -19.69 35.89 20.24
C PHE A 793 -21.08 35.99 19.61
N PHE A 794 -21.52 34.96 18.87
CA PHE A 794 -22.83 34.99 18.23
C PHE A 794 -23.99 34.79 19.21
N THR A 795 -23.78 34.14 20.35
CA THR A 795 -24.75 34.04 21.45
C THR A 795 -24.99 35.41 22.09
N GLU A 796 -23.95 36.17 22.42
CA GLU A 796 -24.01 37.51 22.95
C GLU A 796 -24.76 38.48 22.00
N HIS A 797 -24.62 38.24 20.67
CA HIS A 797 -25.25 39.09 19.65
C HIS A 797 -26.54 38.48 19.08
N LYS A 798 -27.13 37.48 19.74
CA LYS A 798 -28.44 36.85 19.45
C LYS A 798 -28.58 36.23 18.06
N GLN A 799 -27.48 35.72 17.49
CA GLN A 799 -27.45 35.07 16.18
C GLN A 799 -27.73 33.56 16.31
N LYS A 800 -28.96 33.20 16.72
CA LYS A 800 -29.36 31.82 17.04
C LYS A 800 -29.08 30.79 15.93
N THR A 801 -29.30 31.15 14.66
CA THR A 801 -29.11 30.27 13.51
C THR A 801 -27.66 29.90 13.32
N ILE A 802 -26.71 30.81 13.55
CA ILE A 802 -25.27 30.53 13.45
C ILE A 802 -24.84 29.62 14.61
N VAL A 803 -25.31 29.96 15.83
CA VAL A 803 -24.99 29.18 17.03
C VAL A 803 -25.49 27.74 16.91
N SER A 804 -26.73 27.51 16.47
CA SER A 804 -27.29 26.15 16.33
C SER A 804 -26.55 25.29 15.33
N ARG A 805 -25.93 25.88 14.31
CA ARG A 805 -25.09 25.16 13.33
C ARG A 805 -23.67 24.93 13.81
N LEU A 806 -23.13 25.77 14.71
CA LEU A 806 -21.79 25.60 15.27
C LEU A 806 -21.77 24.68 16.50
N GLN A 807 -22.86 24.64 17.29
CA GLN A 807 -22.94 23.88 18.54
C GLN A 807 -22.56 22.40 18.38
N PRO A 808 -23.00 21.67 17.32
CA PRO A 808 -22.59 20.27 17.15
C PRO A 808 -21.06 20.08 16.98
N LEU A 809 -20.33 21.10 16.51
CA LEU A 809 -18.85 21.05 16.45
C LEU A 809 -18.23 21.12 17.85
N GLU A 810 -18.81 21.94 18.73
CA GLU A 810 -18.43 22.01 20.15
C GLU A 810 -18.73 20.68 20.86
N ASP A 811 -19.94 20.12 20.64
CA ASP A 811 -20.40 18.88 21.28
C ASP A 811 -19.51 17.67 20.95
N VAL A 812 -18.92 17.62 19.74
CA VAL A 812 -17.95 16.56 19.36
C VAL A 812 -16.50 16.89 19.76
N GLY A 813 -16.28 17.93 20.56
CA GLY A 813 -14.95 18.30 21.08
C GLY A 813 -14.07 19.05 20.11
N LEU A 814 -14.63 19.75 19.10
CA LEU A 814 -13.89 20.56 18.11
C LEU A 814 -13.94 22.05 18.39
N GLY A 815 -14.28 22.47 19.61
CA GLY A 815 -14.37 23.88 19.98
C GLY A 815 -13.09 24.70 19.77
N TYR A 816 -11.94 24.05 19.79
CA TYR A 816 -10.62 24.68 19.66
C TYR A 816 -10.21 25.01 18.23
N ILE A 817 -10.79 24.36 17.20
CA ILE A 817 -10.42 24.62 15.81
C ILE A 817 -10.97 25.97 15.34
N LYS A 818 -10.24 26.62 14.43
CA LYS A 818 -10.71 27.88 13.83
C LYS A 818 -11.80 27.62 12.81
N MET A 819 -12.82 28.46 12.78
CA MET A 819 -13.93 28.33 11.82
C MET A 819 -13.48 28.28 10.37
N GLY A 820 -12.49 29.09 9.99
CA GLY A 820 -11.92 29.13 8.64
C GLY A 820 -10.72 28.24 8.41
N GLN A 821 -10.37 27.32 9.32
CA GLN A 821 -9.23 26.40 9.16
C GLN A 821 -9.43 25.50 7.94
N SER A 822 -8.41 25.42 7.07
CA SER A 822 -8.48 24.55 5.89
C SER A 822 -8.62 23.09 6.28
N SER A 823 -9.50 22.36 5.61
CA SER A 823 -9.66 20.91 5.84
C SER A 823 -8.40 20.08 5.59
N SER A 824 -7.49 20.58 4.77
CA SER A 824 -6.20 19.93 4.50
C SER A 824 -5.21 20.02 5.68
N THR A 825 -5.47 20.92 6.64
CA THR A 825 -4.65 21.10 7.85
C THR A 825 -5.25 20.42 9.08
N LEU A 826 -6.46 19.86 8.95
CA LEU A 826 -7.11 19.08 9.98
C LEU A 826 -6.54 17.64 9.98
N SER A 827 -6.40 17.05 11.16
CA SER A 827 -6.09 15.62 11.29
C SER A 827 -7.23 14.76 10.72
N GLY A 828 -6.95 13.47 10.45
CA GLY A 828 -7.96 12.53 9.99
C GLY A 828 -9.15 12.44 10.94
N GLY A 829 -8.91 12.34 12.24
CA GLY A 829 -9.94 12.30 13.27
C GLY A 829 -10.74 13.60 13.40
N GLU A 830 -10.09 14.76 13.24
CA GLU A 830 -10.78 16.06 13.23
C GLU A 830 -11.73 16.17 12.03
N ASN A 831 -11.28 15.79 10.83
CA ASN A 831 -12.12 15.76 9.63
C ASN A 831 -13.34 14.84 9.83
N GLN A 832 -13.16 13.69 10.45
CA GLN A 832 -14.23 12.73 10.72
C GLN A 832 -15.24 13.28 11.73
N ARG A 833 -14.79 13.95 12.80
CA ARG A 833 -15.66 14.62 13.78
C ARG A 833 -16.42 15.80 13.18
N VAL A 834 -15.85 16.56 12.24
CA VAL A 834 -16.59 17.60 11.51
C VAL A 834 -17.74 16.99 10.70
N LYS A 835 -17.52 15.82 10.04
CA LYS A 835 -18.58 15.08 9.35
C LYS A 835 -19.67 14.62 10.33
N LEU A 836 -19.28 14.06 11.49
CA LEU A 836 -20.20 13.65 12.55
C LEU A 836 -21.04 14.84 13.06
N ALA A 837 -20.41 15.97 13.34
CA ALA A 837 -21.10 17.19 13.78
C ALA A 837 -22.17 17.67 12.79
N TYR A 838 -21.87 17.58 11.48
CA TYR A 838 -22.84 17.91 10.45
C TYR A 838 -24.12 17.05 10.55
N PHE A 839 -23.96 15.74 10.75
CA PHE A 839 -25.11 14.83 10.88
C PHE A 839 -25.88 15.05 12.19
N ILE A 840 -25.19 15.31 13.29
CA ILE A 840 -25.84 15.64 14.58
C ILE A 840 -26.67 16.94 14.46
N GLY A 841 -26.18 17.93 13.72
CA GLY A 841 -26.83 19.21 13.52
C GLY A 841 -28.09 19.18 12.63
N GLN A 842 -28.44 18.05 12.01
CA GLN A 842 -29.64 17.92 11.19
C GLN A 842 -30.87 17.56 12.06
N GLU A 843 -31.89 18.39 12.06
CA GLU A 843 -33.08 18.23 12.92
C GLU A 843 -34.00 17.08 12.50
N LYS A 844 -34.06 16.73 11.21
CA LYS A 844 -34.94 15.67 10.66
C LYS A 844 -34.11 14.74 9.79
N GLN A 845 -33.85 13.55 10.27
CA GLN A 845 -33.23 12.51 9.46
C GLN A 845 -34.10 11.25 9.47
N GLU A 846 -34.22 10.63 8.29
CA GLU A 846 -34.79 9.28 8.16
C GLU A 846 -33.79 8.25 8.75
N PRO A 847 -34.26 7.03 9.14
CA PRO A 847 -33.37 5.99 9.67
C PRO A 847 -32.15 5.77 8.77
N THR A 848 -30.97 6.08 9.32
CA THR A 848 -29.70 6.05 8.61
C THR A 848 -28.76 5.06 9.27
N LEU A 849 -28.04 4.28 8.47
CA LEU A 849 -26.87 3.50 8.92
C LEU A 849 -25.61 4.36 8.74
N PHE A 850 -25.02 4.77 9.85
CA PHE A 850 -23.73 5.43 9.85
C PHE A 850 -22.62 4.41 10.02
N ILE A 851 -21.66 4.43 9.11
CA ILE A 851 -20.47 3.56 9.13
C ILE A 851 -19.25 4.44 9.40
N PHE A 852 -18.55 4.17 10.49
CA PHE A 852 -17.35 4.89 10.89
C PHE A 852 -16.11 3.98 10.72
N ASP A 853 -15.06 4.50 10.11
CA ASP A 853 -13.79 3.82 9.89
C ASP A 853 -12.74 4.38 10.83
N GLU A 854 -12.38 3.64 11.88
CA GLU A 854 -11.41 3.98 12.94
C GLU A 854 -11.62 5.40 13.52
N PRO A 855 -12.78 5.67 14.13
CA PRO A 855 -13.11 7.02 14.60
C PRO A 855 -12.32 7.49 15.82
N THR A 856 -11.59 6.62 16.51
CA THR A 856 -10.75 6.98 17.67
C THR A 856 -9.34 7.43 17.29
N THR A 857 -9.01 7.41 16.01
CA THR A 857 -7.69 7.83 15.53
C THR A 857 -7.33 9.23 16.03
N GLY A 858 -6.19 9.36 16.72
CA GLY A 858 -5.70 10.61 17.29
C GLY A 858 -6.52 11.16 18.47
N LEU A 859 -7.38 10.33 19.09
CA LEU A 859 -8.18 10.73 20.23
C LEU A 859 -7.57 10.27 21.55
N HIS A 860 -7.54 11.17 22.51
CA HIS A 860 -7.27 10.87 23.89
C HIS A 860 -8.50 10.21 24.56
N PHE A 861 -8.34 9.47 25.64
CA PHE A 861 -9.44 8.81 26.37
C PHE A 861 -10.59 9.77 26.71
N HIS A 862 -10.28 11.00 27.13
CA HIS A 862 -11.26 12.03 27.41
C HIS A 862 -12.12 12.39 26.18
N ASP A 863 -11.53 12.42 24.98
CA ASP A 863 -12.24 12.70 23.72
C ASP A 863 -13.09 11.51 23.26
N ILE A 864 -12.68 10.27 23.60
CA ILE A 864 -13.43 9.04 23.28
C ILE A 864 -14.79 9.04 24.00
N GLN A 865 -14.86 9.52 25.24
CA GLN A 865 -16.13 9.63 25.96
C GLN A 865 -17.12 10.56 25.23
N ARG A 866 -16.66 11.74 24.78
CA ARG A 866 -17.49 12.66 23.99
C ARG A 866 -17.98 12.06 22.68
N LEU A 867 -17.13 11.26 22.03
CA LEU A 867 -17.49 10.54 20.80
C LEU A 867 -18.58 9.49 21.07
N LEU A 868 -18.47 8.73 22.16
CA LEU A 868 -19.49 7.75 22.60
C LEU A 868 -20.83 8.45 22.88
N ASP A 869 -20.81 9.62 23.54
CA ASP A 869 -22.02 10.40 23.82
C ASP A 869 -22.69 10.87 22.51
N ALA A 870 -21.89 11.26 21.51
CA ALA A 870 -22.39 11.62 20.19
C ALA A 870 -23.02 10.43 19.44
N PHE A 871 -22.42 9.24 19.50
CA PHE A 871 -22.99 8.01 18.96
C PHE A 871 -24.31 7.65 19.65
N ASN A 872 -24.35 7.71 20.97
CA ASN A 872 -25.56 7.47 21.76
C ASN A 872 -26.69 8.43 21.39
N ALA A 873 -26.38 9.71 21.17
CA ALA A 873 -27.34 10.70 20.71
C ALA A 873 -27.93 10.38 19.33
N LEU A 874 -27.14 9.86 18.39
CA LEU A 874 -27.63 9.42 17.08
C LEU A 874 -28.53 8.17 17.20
N ILE A 875 -28.13 7.18 18.02
CA ILE A 875 -28.91 5.97 18.25
C ILE A 875 -30.28 6.31 18.87
N ALA A 876 -30.29 7.24 19.84
CA ALA A 876 -31.52 7.71 20.48
C ALA A 876 -32.50 8.38 19.50
N ARG A 877 -32.01 8.89 18.36
CA ARG A 877 -32.82 9.42 17.26
C ARG A 877 -33.29 8.34 16.26
N GLY A 878 -32.99 7.06 16.50
CA GLY A 878 -33.41 5.92 15.66
C GLY A 878 -32.43 5.58 14.53
N HIS A 879 -31.17 6.01 14.61
CA HIS A 879 -30.12 5.62 13.67
C HIS A 879 -29.39 4.37 14.13
N SER A 880 -28.68 3.73 13.20
CA SER A 880 -27.79 2.59 13.47
C SER A 880 -26.35 3.00 13.30
N ILE A 881 -25.49 2.56 14.20
CA ILE A 881 -24.06 2.88 14.19
C ILE A 881 -23.28 1.58 13.96
N LEU A 882 -22.42 1.59 12.92
CA LEU A 882 -21.49 0.52 12.63
C LEU A 882 -20.06 1.10 12.63
N ILE A 883 -19.19 0.54 13.44
CA ILE A 883 -17.85 1.06 13.64
C ILE A 883 -16.82 -0.02 13.28
N ILE A 884 -15.84 0.30 12.45
CA ILE A 884 -14.64 -0.53 12.28
C ILE A 884 -13.62 0.01 13.28
N GLU A 885 -13.21 -0.81 14.25
CA GLU A 885 -12.38 -0.32 15.35
C GLU A 885 -11.48 -1.41 15.96
N HIS A 886 -10.37 -0.93 16.55
CA HIS A 886 -9.42 -1.73 17.33
C HIS A 886 -9.30 -1.27 18.78
N ASN A 887 -9.78 -0.07 19.10
CA ASN A 887 -9.68 0.52 20.42
C ASN A 887 -10.59 -0.21 21.41
N MET A 888 -10.00 -0.76 22.49
CA MET A 888 -10.73 -1.57 23.48
C MET A 888 -11.76 -0.74 24.25
N GLU A 889 -11.57 0.57 24.40
CA GLU A 889 -12.50 1.46 25.09
C GLU A 889 -13.83 1.62 24.31
N ILE A 890 -13.81 1.59 23.00
CA ILE A 890 -15.02 1.57 22.16
C ILE A 890 -15.63 0.17 22.15
N ILE A 891 -14.80 -0.87 22.00
CA ILE A 891 -15.28 -2.25 21.89
C ILE A 891 -16.03 -2.67 23.16
N LYS A 892 -15.53 -2.32 24.35
CA LYS A 892 -16.21 -2.64 25.62
C LYS A 892 -17.55 -1.93 25.81
N CYS A 893 -17.78 -0.82 25.08
CA CYS A 893 -19.02 -0.04 25.13
C CYS A 893 -20.02 -0.42 24.05
N ALA A 894 -19.70 -1.39 23.18
CA ALA A 894 -20.55 -1.79 22.06
C ALA A 894 -21.78 -2.60 22.54
N ASP A 895 -22.89 -2.48 21.82
CA ASP A 895 -24.04 -3.36 22.03
C ASP A 895 -23.84 -4.72 21.35
N HIS A 896 -23.08 -4.74 20.23
CA HIS A 896 -22.77 -5.95 19.48
C HIS A 896 -21.38 -5.84 18.85
N VAL A 897 -20.62 -6.91 18.90
CA VAL A 897 -19.26 -7.00 18.34
C VAL A 897 -19.20 -8.11 17.30
N ILE A 898 -18.55 -7.85 16.20
CA ILE A 898 -18.27 -8.80 15.12
C ILE A 898 -16.73 -8.92 15.03
N ASP A 899 -16.19 -10.06 15.46
CA ASP A 899 -14.74 -10.29 15.46
C ASP A 899 -14.29 -11.10 14.25
N MET A 900 -13.42 -10.48 13.44
CA MET A 900 -12.91 -11.03 12.19
C MET A 900 -11.49 -11.57 12.36
N GLY A 901 -11.23 -12.77 11.83
CA GLY A 901 -9.90 -13.37 11.98
C GLY A 901 -9.78 -14.71 11.26
N PRO A 902 -9.07 -15.68 11.89
CA PRO A 902 -8.28 -15.60 13.12
C PRO A 902 -6.97 -14.82 12.99
N ASP A 903 -6.49 -14.57 11.76
CA ASP A 903 -5.24 -13.88 11.46
C ASP A 903 -5.41 -12.93 10.27
N GLY A 904 -4.33 -12.29 9.79
CA GLY A 904 -4.33 -11.44 8.59
C GLY A 904 -4.07 -12.24 7.30
N GLY A 905 -4.42 -11.64 6.15
CA GLY A 905 -4.16 -12.19 4.82
C GLY A 905 -4.91 -13.50 4.54
N ASP A 906 -4.23 -14.48 3.93
CA ASP A 906 -4.84 -15.75 3.52
C ASP A 906 -5.41 -16.58 4.69
N ARG A 907 -4.87 -16.41 5.89
CA ARG A 907 -5.35 -17.08 7.11
C ARG A 907 -6.50 -16.35 7.80
N GLY A 908 -6.84 -15.15 7.32
CA GLY A 908 -7.97 -14.37 7.77
C GLY A 908 -9.25 -14.64 6.98
N GLY A 909 -10.16 -13.66 7.03
CA GLY A 909 -11.37 -13.65 6.24
C GLY A 909 -12.50 -14.53 6.76
N GLN A 910 -12.45 -14.91 8.03
CA GLN A 910 -13.48 -15.71 8.71
C GLN A 910 -14.14 -14.90 9.82
N LEU A 911 -15.36 -15.23 10.16
CA LEU A 911 -16.04 -14.76 11.35
C LEU A 911 -15.61 -15.64 12.54
N VAL A 912 -14.86 -15.06 13.48
CA VAL A 912 -14.35 -15.79 14.67
C VAL A 912 -15.42 -15.86 15.76
N ALA A 913 -16.05 -14.73 16.03
CA ALA A 913 -17.10 -14.59 17.04
C ALA A 913 -18.02 -13.41 16.72
N CYS A 914 -19.25 -13.47 17.21
CA CYS A 914 -20.18 -12.33 17.22
C CYS A 914 -21.04 -12.43 18.48
N GLY A 915 -21.40 -11.28 19.05
CA GLY A 915 -22.17 -11.20 20.28
C GLY A 915 -21.87 -9.94 21.09
N THR A 916 -22.21 -9.96 22.37
CA THR A 916 -21.86 -8.86 23.28
C THR A 916 -20.35 -8.84 23.59
N PRO A 917 -19.80 -7.73 24.08
CA PRO A 917 -18.39 -7.68 24.50
C PRO A 917 -18.00 -8.81 25.47
N GLU A 918 -18.87 -9.18 26.39
CA GLU A 918 -18.66 -10.25 27.37
C GLU A 918 -18.59 -11.63 26.69
N GLU A 919 -19.46 -11.88 25.70
CA GLU A 919 -19.45 -13.13 24.90
C GLU A 919 -18.17 -13.25 24.09
N ILE A 920 -17.67 -12.14 23.51
CA ILE A 920 -16.39 -12.11 22.80
C ILE A 920 -15.23 -12.38 23.76
N ALA A 921 -15.23 -11.75 24.95
CA ALA A 921 -14.21 -11.96 25.97
C ALA A 921 -14.17 -13.40 26.51
N ALA A 922 -15.31 -14.10 26.50
CA ALA A 922 -15.41 -15.50 26.91
C ALA A 922 -14.94 -16.48 25.81
N ASN A 923 -14.81 -16.05 24.55
CA ASN A 923 -14.45 -16.93 23.44
C ASN A 923 -12.91 -17.16 23.39
N PRO A 924 -12.40 -18.39 23.60
CA PRO A 924 -10.97 -18.67 23.64
C PRO A 924 -10.28 -18.50 22.27
N ASN A 925 -11.04 -18.52 21.18
CA ASN A 925 -10.50 -18.37 19.83
C ASN A 925 -10.40 -16.90 19.40
N SER A 926 -11.02 -15.97 20.14
CA SER A 926 -10.96 -14.55 19.86
C SER A 926 -9.68 -13.93 20.41
N LEU A 927 -8.85 -13.40 19.53
CA LEU A 927 -7.67 -12.63 19.94
C LEU A 927 -8.11 -11.31 20.59
N THR A 928 -9.13 -10.65 20.04
CA THR A 928 -9.71 -9.44 20.60
C THR A 928 -10.26 -9.72 22.01
N GLY A 929 -10.94 -10.88 22.21
CA GLY A 929 -11.50 -11.30 23.48
C GLY A 929 -10.48 -11.40 24.60
N LYS A 930 -9.24 -11.79 24.31
CA LYS A 930 -8.16 -11.87 25.32
C LYS A 930 -7.85 -10.50 25.92
N PHE A 931 -7.69 -9.47 25.09
CA PHE A 931 -7.40 -8.10 25.54
C PHE A 931 -8.64 -7.43 26.15
N LEU A 932 -9.82 -7.74 25.61
CA LEU A 932 -11.09 -7.19 26.10
C LEU A 932 -11.42 -7.67 27.53
N LYS A 933 -11.05 -8.90 27.86
CA LYS A 933 -11.29 -9.49 29.17
C LYS A 933 -10.70 -8.66 30.31
N ASP A 934 -9.47 -8.19 30.16
CA ASP A 934 -8.78 -7.39 31.15
C ASP A 934 -9.51 -6.04 31.33
N LYS A 935 -9.94 -5.41 30.24
CA LYS A 935 -10.69 -4.13 30.26
C LYS A 935 -12.09 -4.22 30.86
N LEU A 936 -12.74 -5.36 30.77
CA LEU A 936 -14.04 -5.61 31.43
C LEU A 936 -13.90 -5.91 32.93
N THR A 937 -12.78 -6.54 33.35
CA THR A 937 -12.54 -6.91 34.74
C THR A 937 -11.97 -5.76 35.58
N GLU A 938 -11.28 -4.79 35.01
CA GLU A 938 -10.78 -3.60 35.71
C GLU A 938 -11.88 -2.82 36.45
N HIS A 939 -13.14 -2.89 35.98
CA HIS A 939 -14.29 -2.23 36.60
C HIS A 939 -14.95 -2.95 37.81
N VAL A 940 -14.59 -4.21 38.08
CA VAL A 940 -15.21 -4.98 39.18
C VAL A 940 -14.48 -4.73 40.50
N GLN A 941 -13.31 -4.08 40.49
CA GLN A 941 -12.50 -3.84 41.70
C GLN A 941 -12.48 -2.37 42.19
N GLY A 942 -13.25 -1.46 41.58
CA GLY A 942 -13.35 -0.04 41.92
C GLY A 942 -14.54 0.33 42.76
#